data_a3a94af86e56d9745b92bae143a1b2d6
#
_entry.id   a3a94af86e56d9745b92bae143a1b2d6
#
_cell.length_a   1.000
_cell.length_b   1.000
_cell.length_c   1.000
_cell.angle_alpha   90.00
_cell.angle_beta   90.00
_cell.angle_gamma   90.00
#
_symmetry.space_group_name_H-M   'P 1'
#
loop_
_entity.id
_entity.type
_entity.pdbx_description
1 polymer ?
#
loop_
_entity_poly.entity_id
_entity_poly.type
_entity_poly.pdbx_seq_one_letter_code
_entity_poly.pdbx_strand_id
1 'polypeptide(L)'
;DIGLNLPQYNSPVIDGVRQATPWVSSPDNIKNFFQTGYSMNHTVALSASTDKTSTRASLSFRDQGGTTPNTDQKRYAMAVNTKMTFNKYIDFDLSANYIRTKSANLPGTGYNSTNALQSIMQWFGRQVDLKDLKNNWDQVDEYGKYTHYNWIQSFHANPYWTLNKNTNSYDRNRFYGKTSLYIKPTDWLKFEGRMGLDHYDSNQFSRILWNIDYPNGYFRSFDRSMTEFNADFIAYVNKNFGDWALNGLAGANYRDYQTAIMGTGADELTAEGLFTVANAHGTPYTLNDHEKRRSNSVYANASIGYKNMAYAEVSVRNDWDSTIKDAFFYPSFSGSWILTETFPGLQNGDYLNFLKLRGGWAKIGSATDPYRSNAYYSLISSSFNGTTLFYNPTILPPTNLRPESVKTWEVGVEANLFNNRLHIDAAYYNKVTSDQIMNANVATSTGYTSMYINAGKISNEGVELQVSGDIIKNPKGFNWTATLNWAKDKSRIDELYTDPVTGQPLDAYQIGSSWSVKNYAMVGKSWGTLVGTGYVYNEDGSILVEDGIPVYEAGKEIGDVTPKWLAGFSNEFSYKDWSFGFLLDFRLGGDIYSVTQAFGSQTGILKHTAEGDLRENGVVLGQNYMTDKVFKTADGKINDVAVNAEDFFYNYYTICEMSVFDGSYLKLREAHLTYNFPKSILEKTKCIKAAHVSLVGTNLALLWVHKSNIAHIDPESTSTGGDDPETAATSRGFNSGVGFESNSYPPSRSFGLKLGVTF
;
A
#
# COMPACT_ATOMS: atom_id res chain seq x y z
N ASP A 1 37.51 0.85 -15.11
CA ASP A 1 38.38 1.47 -16.12
C ASP A 1 39.41 0.46 -16.57
N ILE A 2 39.13 -0.21 -17.67
CA ILE A 2 39.98 -1.29 -18.19
C ILE A 2 40.99 -0.82 -19.27
N GLY A 3 41.15 0.52 -19.43
CA GLY A 3 42.06 1.10 -20.41
C GLY A 3 41.63 0.93 -21.87
N LEU A 4 40.41 0.45 -22.12
CA LEU A 4 39.90 0.29 -23.48
C LEU A 4 39.33 1.61 -24.02
N ASN A 5 39.52 1.84 -25.29
CA ASN A 5 38.84 2.86 -26.05
C ASN A 5 37.85 2.19 -27.00
N LEU A 6 36.58 2.53 -26.87
CA LEU A 6 35.49 1.96 -27.68
C LEU A 6 34.57 3.07 -28.21
N PRO A 7 33.95 2.90 -29.38
CA PRO A 7 32.89 3.78 -29.83
C PRO A 7 31.71 3.68 -28.86
N GLN A 8 31.29 4.81 -28.28
CA GLN A 8 30.19 4.90 -27.30
C GLN A 8 29.12 5.84 -27.83
N TYR A 9 27.92 5.84 -27.19
CA TYR A 9 26.78 6.66 -27.60
C TYR A 9 27.12 8.15 -27.68
N ASN A 10 27.98 8.64 -26.77
CA ASN A 10 28.44 10.03 -26.66
C ASN A 10 29.78 10.33 -27.34
N SER A 11 30.35 9.34 -28.02
CA SER A 11 31.61 9.53 -28.75
C SER A 11 31.46 10.48 -29.95
N PRO A 12 32.44 11.34 -30.25
CA PRO A 12 32.41 12.22 -31.42
C PRO A 12 32.23 11.44 -32.71
N VAL A 13 31.48 11.99 -33.66
CA VAL A 13 31.35 11.48 -35.01
C VAL A 13 32.18 12.37 -35.94
N ILE A 14 33.20 11.83 -36.59
CA ILE A 14 34.06 12.52 -37.54
C ILE A 14 33.92 11.80 -38.87
N ASP A 15 33.56 12.53 -39.91
CA ASP A 15 33.35 12.01 -41.27
C ASP A 15 32.39 10.80 -41.31
N GLY A 16 31.33 10.85 -40.48
CA GLY A 16 30.34 9.79 -40.37
C GLY A 16 30.78 8.56 -39.55
N VAL A 17 32.00 8.56 -39.00
CA VAL A 17 32.54 7.46 -38.19
C VAL A 17 32.59 7.85 -36.72
N ARG A 18 31.95 7.05 -35.86
CA ARG A 18 31.99 7.23 -34.41
C ARG A 18 33.37 6.86 -33.88
N GLN A 19 34.01 7.80 -33.21
CA GLN A 19 35.38 7.65 -32.71
C GLN A 19 35.39 6.80 -31.43
N ALA A 20 36.48 6.08 -31.18
CA ALA A 20 36.70 5.39 -29.92
C ALA A 20 37.08 6.38 -28.81
N THR A 21 36.38 6.30 -27.67
CA THR A 21 36.67 7.09 -26.47
C THR A 21 36.90 6.15 -25.27
N PRO A 22 37.61 6.62 -24.23
CA PRO A 22 37.86 5.79 -23.04
C PRO A 22 36.59 5.22 -22.42
N TRP A 23 36.59 3.92 -22.13
CA TRP A 23 35.52 3.21 -21.44
C TRP A 23 35.67 3.46 -19.95
N VAL A 24 34.95 4.47 -19.42
CA VAL A 24 35.07 4.96 -18.03
C VAL A 24 33.79 4.70 -17.29
N SER A 25 33.91 4.19 -16.06
CA SER A 25 32.76 3.92 -15.19
C SER A 25 32.15 5.21 -14.61
N SER A 26 30.83 5.27 -14.55
CA SER A 26 30.03 6.32 -13.90
C SER A 26 29.32 5.76 -12.63
N PRO A 27 30.07 5.52 -11.52
CA PRO A 27 29.55 4.77 -10.36
C PRO A 27 28.45 5.50 -9.57
N ASP A 28 28.39 6.83 -9.68
CA ASP A 28 27.45 7.68 -8.93
C ASP A 28 26.12 7.95 -9.68
N ASN A 29 25.81 7.24 -10.76
CA ASN A 29 24.63 7.48 -11.58
C ASN A 29 23.32 7.52 -10.76
N ILE A 30 23.07 6.50 -9.94
CA ILE A 30 21.86 6.42 -9.12
C ILE A 30 21.79 7.61 -8.13
N LYS A 31 22.91 7.93 -7.49
CA LYS A 31 23.01 9.06 -6.57
C LYS A 31 22.79 10.41 -7.28
N ASN A 32 23.33 10.56 -8.49
CA ASN A 32 23.21 11.78 -9.29
C ASN A 32 21.83 11.97 -9.90
N PHE A 33 21.04 10.90 -10.03
CA PHE A 33 19.66 10.97 -10.53
C PHE A 33 18.74 11.68 -9.55
N PHE A 34 18.83 11.34 -8.26
CA PHE A 34 17.97 11.90 -7.25
C PHE A 34 18.42 13.30 -6.83
N GLN A 35 17.46 14.13 -6.52
CA GLN A 35 17.67 15.47 -5.95
C GLN A 35 17.21 15.53 -4.50
N THR A 36 17.61 16.55 -3.76
CA THR A 36 17.06 16.83 -2.44
C THR A 36 15.63 17.34 -2.60
N GLY A 37 14.66 16.54 -2.17
CA GLY A 37 13.27 16.95 -2.06
C GLY A 37 13.05 17.88 -0.87
N TYR A 38 11.92 18.61 -0.88
CA TYR A 38 11.50 19.42 0.24
C TYR A 38 10.01 19.24 0.52
N SER A 39 9.61 19.49 1.77
CA SER A 39 8.21 19.56 2.16
C SER A 39 8.01 20.66 3.18
N MET A 40 7.23 21.68 2.84
CA MET A 40 6.82 22.75 3.75
C MET A 40 5.33 22.58 4.09
N ASN A 41 5.00 22.56 5.38
CA ASN A 41 3.64 22.46 5.85
C ASN A 41 3.33 23.59 6.83
N HIS A 42 2.36 24.42 6.51
CA HIS A 42 1.92 25.54 7.32
C HIS A 42 0.47 25.30 7.74
N THR A 43 0.19 25.37 9.04
CA THR A 43 -1.17 25.24 9.56
C THR A 43 -1.45 26.37 10.52
N VAL A 44 -2.57 27.07 10.29
CA VAL A 44 -3.13 28.05 11.21
C VAL A 44 -4.49 27.52 11.69
N ALA A 45 -4.68 27.51 12.99
CA ALA A 45 -5.95 27.07 13.58
C ALA A 45 -6.42 28.10 14.61
N LEU A 46 -7.72 28.39 14.56
CA LEU A 46 -8.43 29.23 15.51
C LEU A 46 -9.43 28.36 16.28
N SER A 47 -9.39 28.44 17.60
CA SER A 47 -10.37 27.79 18.47
C SER A 47 -11.02 28.83 19.37
N ALA A 48 -12.35 28.77 19.42
CA ALA A 48 -13.16 29.60 20.30
C ALA A 48 -14.18 28.74 21.03
N SER A 49 -14.32 28.94 22.31
CA SER A 49 -15.27 28.19 23.13
C SER A 49 -16.00 29.14 24.09
N THR A 50 -17.31 28.92 24.20
CA THR A 50 -18.19 29.50 25.19
C THR A 50 -18.95 28.38 25.87
N ASP A 51 -19.82 28.69 26.85
CA ASP A 51 -20.65 27.69 27.50
C ASP A 51 -21.61 26.96 26.54
N LYS A 52 -21.92 27.58 25.39
CA LYS A 52 -22.89 27.06 24.41
C LYS A 52 -22.29 26.66 23.09
N THR A 53 -21.06 27.08 22.78
CA THR A 53 -20.48 26.89 21.46
C THR A 53 -19.00 26.55 21.60
N SER A 54 -18.53 25.54 20.87
CA SER A 54 -17.11 25.24 20.71
C SER A 54 -16.82 25.11 19.22
N THR A 55 -15.99 25.99 18.68
CA THR A 55 -15.65 26.03 17.26
C THR A 55 -14.15 25.98 17.09
N ARG A 56 -13.69 25.16 16.15
CA ARG A 56 -12.32 25.16 15.66
C ARG A 56 -12.33 25.25 14.14
N ALA A 57 -11.64 26.26 13.62
CA ALA A 57 -11.36 26.41 12.19
C ALA A 57 -9.85 26.26 11.95
N SER A 58 -9.46 25.62 10.86
CA SER A 58 -8.06 25.50 10.48
C SER A 58 -7.86 25.59 8.99
N LEU A 59 -6.73 26.19 8.60
CA LEU A 59 -6.23 26.27 7.24
C LEU A 59 -4.84 25.64 7.20
N SER A 60 -4.62 24.74 6.26
CA SER A 60 -3.32 24.11 6.05
C SER A 60 -2.91 24.21 4.59
N PHE A 61 -1.65 24.53 4.37
CA PHE A 61 -1.01 24.51 3.07
C PHE A 61 0.24 23.65 3.15
N ARG A 62 0.38 22.72 2.21
CA ARG A 62 1.58 21.91 2.03
C ARG A 62 2.10 22.10 0.62
N ASP A 63 3.40 22.38 0.50
CA ASP A 63 4.16 22.43 -0.75
C ASP A 63 5.30 21.42 -0.67
N GLN A 64 5.40 20.55 -1.66
CA GLN A 64 6.36 19.47 -1.70
C GLN A 64 6.99 19.35 -3.08
N GLY A 65 8.32 19.42 -3.15
CA GLY A 65 9.11 18.99 -4.29
C GLY A 65 9.65 17.57 -4.04
N GLY A 66 9.52 16.68 -5.03
CA GLY A 66 9.95 15.30 -4.91
C GLY A 66 11.47 15.13 -4.97
N THR A 67 11.95 13.94 -4.56
CA THR A 67 13.35 13.53 -4.75
C THR A 67 13.68 13.17 -6.19
N THR A 68 12.66 12.83 -6.98
CA THR A 68 12.78 12.64 -8.42
C THR A 68 12.66 13.99 -9.13
N PRO A 69 13.52 14.32 -10.11
CA PRO A 69 13.42 15.57 -10.84
C PRO A 69 12.03 15.76 -11.48
N ASN A 70 11.61 17.01 -11.59
CA ASN A 70 10.31 17.41 -12.18
C ASN A 70 9.08 16.74 -11.54
N THR A 71 9.10 16.53 -10.23
CA THR A 71 7.94 16.01 -9.47
C THR A 71 7.58 16.96 -8.34
N ASP A 72 6.27 17.21 -8.16
CA ASP A 72 5.76 18.11 -7.15
C ASP A 72 4.40 17.67 -6.61
N GLN A 73 4.02 18.19 -5.45
CA GLN A 73 2.65 18.11 -4.96
C GLN A 73 2.32 19.32 -4.08
N LYS A 74 1.14 19.93 -4.30
CA LYS A 74 0.58 20.97 -3.45
C LYS A 74 -0.75 20.53 -2.87
N ARG A 75 -0.94 20.79 -1.58
CA ARG A 75 -2.19 20.46 -0.89
C ARG A 75 -2.67 21.65 -0.06
N TYR A 76 -3.93 21.99 -0.26
CA TYR A 76 -4.67 22.98 0.49
C TYR A 76 -5.75 22.25 1.27
N ALA A 77 -5.87 22.53 2.57
CA ALA A 77 -6.91 21.92 3.39
C ALA A 77 -7.55 22.99 4.29
N MET A 78 -8.86 22.98 4.36
CA MET A 78 -9.68 23.82 5.22
C MET A 78 -10.58 22.89 6.04
N ALA A 79 -10.68 23.15 7.34
CA ALA A 79 -11.58 22.38 8.21
C ALA A 79 -12.28 23.30 9.20
N VAL A 80 -13.56 23.07 9.42
CA VAL A 80 -14.38 23.71 10.44
C VAL A 80 -15.13 22.64 11.22
N ASN A 81 -14.98 22.67 12.54
CA ASN A 81 -15.71 21.82 13.46
C ASN A 81 -16.39 22.70 14.48
N THR A 82 -17.71 22.54 14.64
CA THR A 82 -18.52 23.35 15.57
C THR A 82 -19.47 22.44 16.32
N LYS A 83 -19.53 22.64 17.64
CA LYS A 83 -20.56 22.10 18.50
C LYS A 83 -21.35 23.26 19.11
N MET A 84 -22.68 23.14 19.10
CA MET A 84 -23.58 24.14 19.61
C MET A 84 -24.61 23.48 20.55
N THR A 85 -24.75 24.03 21.73
CA THR A 85 -25.80 23.66 22.67
C THR A 85 -26.86 24.79 22.71
N PHE A 86 -27.97 24.58 22.01
CA PHE A 86 -29.04 25.60 21.99
C PHE A 86 -29.72 25.73 23.36
N ASN A 87 -29.99 24.58 23.97
CA ASN A 87 -30.57 24.48 25.32
C ASN A 87 -30.29 23.08 25.89
N LYS A 88 -30.84 22.76 27.07
CA LYS A 88 -30.65 21.45 27.70
C LYS A 88 -31.18 20.26 26.88
N TYR A 89 -32.06 20.53 25.91
CA TYR A 89 -32.69 19.49 25.09
C TYR A 89 -32.09 19.33 23.67
N ILE A 90 -31.39 20.34 23.16
CA ILE A 90 -30.96 20.36 21.75
C ILE A 90 -29.52 20.73 21.64
N ASP A 91 -28.72 19.82 21.02
CA ASP A 91 -27.34 20.07 20.56
C ASP A 91 -27.26 19.91 19.05
N PHE A 92 -26.28 20.58 18.46
CA PHE A 92 -25.97 20.51 17.05
C PHE A 92 -24.47 20.43 16.86
N ASP A 93 -24.02 19.48 16.02
CA ASP A 93 -22.63 19.30 15.64
C ASP A 93 -22.49 19.47 14.12
N LEU A 94 -21.46 20.18 13.70
CA LEU A 94 -21.06 20.33 12.31
C LEU A 94 -19.57 20.06 12.15
N SER A 95 -19.20 19.25 11.17
CA SER A 95 -17.83 19.08 10.69
C SER A 95 -17.82 19.23 9.18
N ALA A 96 -17.03 20.15 8.64
CA ALA A 96 -16.87 20.38 7.21
C ALA A 96 -15.39 20.49 6.87
N ASN A 97 -14.98 19.77 5.83
CA ASN A 97 -13.59 19.72 5.36
C ASN A 97 -13.57 19.88 3.85
N TYR A 98 -12.66 20.70 3.37
CA TYR A 98 -12.34 20.80 1.94
C TYR A 98 -10.85 20.62 1.72
N ILE A 99 -10.49 19.79 0.74
CA ILE A 99 -9.10 19.49 0.41
C ILE A 99 -8.93 19.59 -1.10
N ARG A 100 -7.94 20.37 -1.53
CA ARG A 100 -7.45 20.31 -2.90
C ARG A 100 -6.03 19.78 -2.92
N THR A 101 -5.78 18.74 -3.75
CA THR A 101 -4.45 18.19 -3.99
C THR A 101 -4.13 18.32 -5.47
N LYS A 102 -3.00 18.93 -5.79
CA LYS A 102 -2.56 19.16 -7.16
C LYS A 102 -1.10 18.74 -7.32
N SER A 103 -0.79 18.07 -8.44
CA SER A 103 0.57 17.79 -8.90
C SER A 103 0.66 18.10 -10.38
N ALA A 104 1.74 18.73 -10.81
CA ALA A 104 2.01 18.95 -12.22
C ALA A 104 2.55 17.67 -12.88
N ASN A 105 3.27 16.85 -12.11
CA ASN A 105 3.81 15.59 -12.58
C ASN A 105 4.01 14.59 -11.44
N LEU A 106 3.36 13.44 -11.53
CA LEU A 106 3.60 12.27 -10.71
C LEU A 106 4.54 11.32 -11.46
N PRO A 107 5.60 10.79 -10.84
CA PRO A 107 6.49 9.87 -11.52
C PRO A 107 5.78 8.55 -11.86
N GLY A 108 6.10 7.96 -13.00
CA GLY A 108 5.72 6.59 -13.33
C GLY A 108 6.41 5.60 -12.38
N THR A 109 5.76 4.49 -12.06
CA THR A 109 6.27 3.44 -11.18
C THR A 109 6.21 2.07 -11.86
N GLY A 110 6.91 1.09 -11.30
CA GLY A 110 6.89 -0.27 -11.80
C GLY A 110 7.70 -0.49 -13.07
N TYR A 111 7.55 -1.68 -13.69
CA TYR A 111 8.17 -1.97 -14.98
C TYR A 111 7.37 -1.32 -16.11
N ASN A 112 7.71 -0.08 -16.39
CA ASN A 112 7.01 0.76 -17.36
C ASN A 112 7.99 1.74 -18.00
N SER A 113 7.88 1.96 -19.31
CA SER A 113 8.72 2.91 -20.07
C SER A 113 8.58 4.37 -19.61
N THR A 114 7.52 4.71 -18.87
CA THR A 114 7.38 6.02 -18.21
C THR A 114 8.10 6.10 -16.86
N ASN A 115 8.65 4.99 -16.34
CA ASN A 115 9.45 4.97 -15.12
C ASN A 115 10.93 5.17 -15.45
N ALA A 116 11.43 6.38 -15.23
CA ALA A 116 12.85 6.71 -15.47
C ALA A 116 13.81 5.86 -14.62
N LEU A 117 13.40 5.42 -13.41
CA LEU A 117 14.23 4.59 -12.54
C LEU A 117 14.48 3.20 -13.12
N GLN A 118 13.50 2.63 -13.83
CA GLN A 118 13.65 1.34 -14.50
C GLN A 118 14.88 1.30 -15.43
N SER A 119 15.03 2.30 -16.30
CA SER A 119 16.16 2.39 -17.19
C SER A 119 17.49 2.41 -16.46
N ILE A 120 17.58 3.23 -15.39
CA ILE A 120 18.80 3.43 -14.60
C ILE A 120 19.17 2.19 -13.80
N MET A 121 18.20 1.47 -13.27
CA MET A 121 18.42 0.34 -12.37
C MET A 121 18.61 -1.00 -13.10
N GLN A 122 18.22 -1.09 -14.37
CA GLN A 122 18.20 -2.36 -15.08
C GLN A 122 18.98 -2.36 -16.40
N TRP A 123 19.02 -1.22 -17.10
CA TRP A 123 19.48 -1.20 -18.50
C TRP A 123 20.69 -0.32 -18.76
N PHE A 124 21.18 0.42 -17.77
CA PHE A 124 22.39 1.22 -17.91
C PHE A 124 23.64 0.36 -17.77
N GLY A 125 24.52 0.39 -18.79
CA GLY A 125 25.90 0.01 -18.59
C GLY A 125 26.61 1.04 -17.68
N ARG A 126 27.66 0.62 -16.98
CA ARG A 126 28.39 1.51 -16.05
C ARG A 126 29.10 2.67 -16.74
N GLN A 127 29.34 2.58 -18.03
CA GLN A 127 29.95 3.65 -18.86
C GLN A 127 28.96 4.74 -19.25
N VAL A 128 27.66 4.53 -19.10
CA VAL A 128 26.66 5.57 -19.37
C VAL A 128 26.79 6.68 -18.33
N ASP A 129 26.99 7.91 -18.77
CA ASP A 129 27.06 9.09 -17.88
C ASP A 129 25.69 9.77 -17.81
N LEU A 130 25.06 9.69 -16.66
CA LEU A 130 23.76 10.31 -16.44
C LEU A 130 23.80 11.85 -16.49
N LYS A 131 24.95 12.47 -16.21
CA LYS A 131 25.11 13.93 -16.34
C LYS A 131 25.12 14.35 -17.81
N ASP A 132 25.73 13.55 -18.65
CA ASP A 132 25.72 13.78 -20.09
C ASP A 132 24.28 13.69 -20.64
N LEU A 133 23.56 12.63 -20.28
CA LEU A 133 22.13 12.48 -20.62
C LEU A 133 21.28 13.65 -20.11
N LYS A 134 21.56 14.15 -18.89
CA LYS A 134 20.86 15.30 -18.29
C LYS A 134 21.09 16.60 -19.07
N ASN A 135 22.28 16.78 -19.59
CA ASN A 135 22.66 18.03 -20.29
C ASN A 135 22.19 18.04 -21.76
N ASN A 136 21.80 16.89 -22.30
CA ASN A 136 21.54 16.74 -23.74
C ASN A 136 20.14 16.15 -24.06
N TRP A 137 19.26 15.96 -23.06
CA TRP A 137 17.97 15.30 -23.27
C TRP A 137 17.01 16.07 -24.19
N ASP A 138 17.15 17.41 -24.29
CA ASP A 138 16.26 18.32 -25.04
C ASP A 138 16.93 18.89 -26.31
N GLN A 139 18.00 18.27 -26.79
CA GLN A 139 18.66 18.67 -28.03
C GLN A 139 17.69 18.59 -29.22
N VAL A 140 17.77 19.61 -30.09
CA VAL A 140 17.02 19.69 -31.32
C VAL A 140 17.96 19.78 -32.51
N ASP A 141 17.52 19.30 -33.67
CA ASP A 141 18.21 19.47 -34.94
C ASP A 141 18.04 20.88 -35.53
N GLU A 142 18.58 21.12 -36.72
CA GLU A 142 18.51 22.40 -37.44
C GLU A 142 17.07 22.82 -37.78
N TYR A 143 16.12 21.90 -37.76
CA TYR A 143 14.69 22.14 -38.02
C TYR A 143 13.88 22.31 -36.73
N GLY A 144 14.54 22.27 -35.55
CA GLY A 144 13.88 22.37 -34.25
C GLY A 144 13.21 21.09 -33.78
N LYS A 145 13.48 19.96 -34.43
CA LYS A 145 12.97 18.64 -34.03
C LYS A 145 13.90 18.00 -33.00
N TYR A 146 13.34 17.38 -31.97
CA TYR A 146 14.12 16.68 -30.95
C TYR A 146 14.92 15.51 -31.53
N THR A 147 16.21 15.41 -31.16
CA THR A 147 17.13 14.37 -31.64
C THR A 147 17.06 13.09 -30.83
N HIS A 148 16.31 13.07 -29.70
CA HIS A 148 16.19 11.95 -28.77
C HIS A 148 17.55 11.40 -28.32
N TYR A 149 18.43 12.30 -27.87
CA TYR A 149 19.75 11.93 -27.36
C TYR A 149 19.67 10.91 -26.25
N ASN A 150 20.20 9.69 -26.48
CA ASN A 150 20.06 8.55 -25.59
C ASN A 150 21.27 7.59 -25.70
N TRP A 151 21.47 6.74 -24.69
CA TRP A 151 22.55 5.74 -24.68
C TRP A 151 22.25 4.53 -25.55
N ILE A 152 20.99 4.28 -25.87
CA ILE A 152 20.53 3.16 -26.70
C ILE A 152 19.55 3.68 -27.75
N GLN A 153 19.53 3.02 -28.92
CA GLN A 153 18.68 3.45 -30.04
C GLN A 153 17.43 2.59 -30.23
N SER A 154 17.28 1.50 -29.45
CA SER A 154 16.21 0.52 -29.64
C SER A 154 15.16 0.48 -28.55
N PHE A 155 15.53 0.81 -27.31
CA PHE A 155 14.66 0.71 -26.15
C PHE A 155 14.91 1.86 -25.18
N HIS A 156 13.90 2.22 -24.41
CA HIS A 156 13.94 3.22 -23.34
C HIS A 156 14.38 4.61 -23.75
N ALA A 157 13.58 5.59 -23.47
CA ALA A 157 13.95 6.99 -23.68
C ALA A 157 14.96 7.46 -22.62
N ASN A 158 15.68 8.53 -22.93
CA ASN A 158 16.51 9.22 -21.94
C ASN A 158 15.70 9.49 -20.67
N PRO A 159 16.20 9.14 -19.46
CA PRO A 159 15.45 9.31 -18.20
C PRO A 159 14.93 10.73 -17.98
N TYR A 160 15.70 11.76 -18.39
CA TYR A 160 15.27 13.17 -18.26
C TYR A 160 14.24 13.55 -19.32
N TRP A 161 14.26 12.93 -20.51
CA TRP A 161 13.16 13.03 -21.45
C TRP A 161 11.87 12.49 -20.84
N THR A 162 11.91 11.28 -20.32
CA THR A 162 10.77 10.64 -19.63
C THR A 162 10.20 11.54 -18.55
N LEU A 163 11.03 12.10 -17.66
CA LEU A 163 10.58 12.94 -16.57
C LEU A 163 9.99 14.29 -17.01
N ASN A 164 10.42 14.84 -18.16
CA ASN A 164 10.03 16.19 -18.57
C ASN A 164 8.98 16.19 -19.69
N LYS A 165 8.92 15.15 -20.50
CA LYS A 165 8.02 15.08 -21.65
C LYS A 165 6.91 14.03 -21.48
N ASN A 166 7.15 12.98 -20.68
CA ASN A 166 6.15 11.97 -20.35
C ASN A 166 5.57 12.32 -18.97
N THR A 167 4.61 13.23 -18.92
CA THR A 167 4.11 13.79 -17.66
C THR A 167 2.71 13.27 -17.32
N ASN A 168 2.49 13.10 -16.02
CA ASN A 168 1.24 12.66 -15.45
C ASN A 168 0.78 13.67 -14.39
N SER A 169 -0.18 14.53 -14.74
CA SER A 169 -0.70 15.55 -13.82
C SER A 169 -1.94 15.05 -13.09
N TYR A 170 -2.16 15.61 -11.92
CA TYR A 170 -3.28 15.26 -11.04
C TYR A 170 -3.83 16.51 -10.35
N ASP A 171 -5.15 16.72 -10.39
CA ASP A 171 -5.85 17.75 -9.65
C ASP A 171 -7.14 17.18 -9.05
N ARG A 172 -7.26 17.21 -7.72
CA ARG A 172 -8.42 16.65 -7.01
C ARG A 172 -8.96 17.64 -5.99
N ASN A 173 -10.26 17.87 -6.07
CA ASN A 173 -11.03 18.61 -5.10
C ASN A 173 -11.92 17.66 -4.32
N ARG A 174 -11.88 17.68 -2.98
CA ARG A 174 -12.71 16.85 -2.12
C ARG A 174 -13.36 17.68 -1.04
N PHE A 175 -14.64 17.52 -0.90
CA PHE A 175 -15.41 18.00 0.22
C PHE A 175 -15.97 16.80 1.01
N TYR A 176 -15.76 16.79 2.32
CA TYR A 176 -16.42 15.82 3.17
C TYR A 176 -16.80 16.44 4.51
N GLY A 177 -17.94 16.02 5.04
CA GLY A 177 -18.43 16.54 6.28
C GLY A 177 -19.62 15.79 6.80
N LYS A 178 -19.98 16.14 8.03
CA LYS A 178 -21.17 15.62 8.68
C LYS A 178 -21.87 16.70 9.49
N THR A 179 -23.17 16.54 9.64
CA THR A 179 -23.98 17.32 10.57
C THR A 179 -24.82 16.37 11.42
N SER A 180 -24.96 16.69 12.70
CA SER A 180 -25.79 15.92 13.65
C SER A 180 -26.66 16.87 14.47
N LEU A 181 -27.95 16.54 14.57
CA LEU A 181 -28.88 17.17 15.47
C LEU A 181 -29.25 16.18 16.58
N TYR A 182 -29.02 16.58 17.81
CA TYR A 182 -29.36 15.78 18.99
C TYR A 182 -30.58 16.37 19.69
N ILE A 183 -31.54 15.51 20.02
CA ILE A 183 -32.69 15.82 20.83
C ILE A 183 -32.65 14.97 22.10
N LYS A 184 -32.64 15.58 23.27
CA LYS A 184 -32.51 14.97 24.60
C LYS A 184 -33.78 15.20 25.39
N PRO A 185 -34.88 14.39 25.21
CA PRO A 185 -36.14 14.59 25.94
C PRO A 185 -35.97 14.37 27.44
N THR A 186 -35.05 13.49 27.82
CA THR A 186 -34.71 13.20 29.22
C THR A 186 -33.20 13.00 29.34
N ASP A 187 -32.69 12.88 30.56
CA ASP A 187 -31.22 12.67 30.79
C ASP A 187 -30.74 11.28 30.35
N TRP A 188 -31.66 10.31 30.21
CA TRP A 188 -31.32 8.93 29.84
C TRP A 188 -31.68 8.58 28.39
N LEU A 189 -32.43 9.44 27.68
CA LEU A 189 -32.86 9.21 26.29
C LEU A 189 -32.38 10.36 25.38
N LYS A 190 -31.67 9.99 24.29
CA LYS A 190 -31.17 10.93 23.29
C LYS A 190 -31.47 10.40 21.90
N PHE A 191 -31.98 11.25 21.03
CA PHE A 191 -32.09 10.98 19.58
C PHE A 191 -31.02 11.76 18.81
N GLU A 192 -30.48 11.16 17.76
CA GLU A 192 -29.57 11.79 16.80
C GLU A 192 -30.13 11.60 15.40
N GLY A 193 -30.30 12.71 14.68
CA GLY A 193 -30.38 12.70 13.21
C GLY A 193 -29.05 13.15 12.66
N ARG A 194 -28.38 12.31 11.87
CA ARG A 194 -27.04 12.56 11.33
C ARG A 194 -27.05 12.44 9.82
N MET A 195 -26.38 13.36 9.13
CA MET A 195 -26.14 13.32 7.69
C MET A 195 -24.64 13.50 7.44
N GLY A 196 -24.11 12.72 6.53
CA GLY A 196 -22.73 12.79 6.07
C GLY A 196 -22.68 12.84 4.55
N LEU A 197 -21.76 13.65 4.02
CA LEU A 197 -21.45 13.74 2.60
C LEU A 197 -19.94 13.65 2.41
N ASP A 198 -19.51 12.81 1.47
CA ASP A 198 -18.14 12.78 0.93
C ASP A 198 -18.23 12.87 -0.58
N HIS A 199 -17.63 13.89 -1.15
CA HIS A 199 -17.65 14.12 -2.59
C HIS A 199 -16.27 14.55 -3.06
N TYR A 200 -15.80 13.97 -4.16
CA TYR A 200 -14.64 14.47 -4.87
C TYR A 200 -14.80 14.44 -6.38
N ASP A 201 -14.13 15.41 -7.00
CA ASP A 201 -13.81 15.43 -8.42
C ASP A 201 -12.30 15.42 -8.59
N SER A 202 -11.79 14.61 -9.50
CA SER A 202 -10.38 14.57 -9.85
C SER A 202 -10.20 14.51 -11.36
N ASN A 203 -9.25 15.28 -11.86
CA ASN A 203 -8.75 15.21 -13.23
C ASN A 203 -7.33 14.65 -13.20
N GLN A 204 -7.07 13.68 -14.06
CA GLN A 204 -5.75 13.12 -14.30
C GLN A 204 -5.47 13.21 -15.79
N PHE A 205 -4.31 13.76 -16.15
CA PHE A 205 -3.90 13.93 -17.53
C PHE A 205 -2.51 13.36 -17.74
N SER A 206 -2.42 12.29 -18.53
CA SER A 206 -1.19 11.63 -18.94
C SER A 206 -0.86 11.96 -20.37
N ARG A 207 0.39 12.31 -20.63
CA ARG A 207 0.89 12.57 -21.98
C ARG A 207 2.30 12.04 -22.15
N ILE A 208 2.55 11.51 -23.34
CA ILE A 208 3.85 11.02 -23.78
C ILE A 208 4.15 11.69 -25.11
N LEU A 209 5.24 12.47 -25.18
CA LEU A 209 5.70 13.04 -26.42
C LEU A 209 6.38 11.95 -27.28
N TRP A 210 6.44 12.15 -28.57
CA TRP A 210 7.09 11.24 -29.52
C TRP A 210 8.51 10.88 -29.05
N ASN A 211 8.77 9.61 -28.94
CA ASN A 211 10.05 9.06 -28.56
C ASN A 211 10.21 7.63 -29.09
N ILE A 212 11.28 6.96 -28.70
CA ILE A 212 11.62 5.61 -29.19
C ILE A 212 10.55 4.56 -28.81
N ASP A 213 9.97 4.66 -27.60
CA ASP A 213 8.95 3.72 -27.11
C ASP A 213 7.56 4.06 -27.66
N TYR A 214 7.31 5.35 -27.96
CA TYR A 214 6.04 5.89 -28.44
C TYR A 214 6.27 6.76 -29.69
N PRO A 215 6.49 6.16 -30.87
CA PRO A 215 6.87 6.90 -32.08
C PRO A 215 5.84 7.96 -32.53
N ASN A 216 4.59 7.81 -32.16
CA ASN A 216 3.51 8.72 -32.51
C ASN A 216 2.94 9.48 -31.29
N GLY A 217 3.55 9.31 -30.12
CA GLY A 217 3.08 9.91 -28.88
C GLY A 217 1.76 9.32 -28.38
N TYR A 218 1.29 9.82 -27.25
CA TYR A 218 0.11 9.27 -26.54
C TYR A 218 -0.45 10.31 -25.58
N PHE A 219 -1.76 10.29 -25.34
CA PHE A 219 -2.34 10.96 -24.17
C PHE A 219 -3.62 10.29 -23.69
N ARG A 220 -3.91 10.45 -22.41
CA ARG A 220 -5.17 10.12 -21.75
C ARG A 220 -5.56 11.23 -20.78
N SER A 221 -6.84 11.53 -20.77
CA SER A 221 -7.46 12.39 -19.76
C SER A 221 -8.58 11.61 -19.08
N PHE A 222 -8.58 11.58 -17.76
CA PHE A 222 -9.62 10.97 -16.95
C PHE A 222 -10.21 11.98 -16.00
N ASP A 223 -11.52 12.16 -16.10
CA ASP A 223 -12.32 12.88 -15.13
C ASP A 223 -13.08 11.86 -14.27
N ARG A 224 -12.81 11.86 -12.98
CA ARG A 224 -13.44 10.96 -12.02
C ARG A 224 -14.17 11.75 -10.95
N SER A 225 -15.42 11.37 -10.69
CA SER A 225 -16.18 11.86 -9.54
C SER A 225 -16.63 10.72 -8.64
N MET A 226 -16.73 10.99 -7.35
CA MET A 226 -17.32 10.10 -6.36
C MET A 226 -18.20 10.91 -5.41
N THR A 227 -19.37 10.37 -5.11
CA THR A 227 -20.27 10.90 -4.09
C THR A 227 -20.75 9.78 -3.20
N GLU A 228 -20.55 9.95 -1.89
CA GLU A 228 -21.14 9.09 -0.88
C GLU A 228 -21.99 9.93 0.07
N PHE A 229 -23.26 9.62 0.16
CA PHE A 229 -24.20 10.20 1.10
C PHE A 229 -24.63 9.16 2.12
N ASN A 230 -24.60 9.55 3.41
CA ASN A 230 -25.04 8.74 4.53
C ASN A 230 -26.05 9.53 5.36
N ALA A 231 -27.14 8.87 5.77
CA ALA A 231 -28.08 9.41 6.73
C ALA A 231 -28.39 8.37 7.81
N ASP A 232 -28.35 8.78 9.08
CA ASP A 232 -28.65 7.94 10.23
C ASP A 232 -29.74 8.60 11.08
N PHE A 233 -30.60 7.76 11.63
CA PHE A 233 -31.45 8.12 12.77
C PHE A 233 -31.16 7.13 13.90
N ILE A 234 -30.75 7.65 15.08
CA ILE A 234 -30.28 6.83 16.20
C ILE A 234 -30.95 7.26 17.47
N ALA A 235 -31.48 6.31 18.23
CA ALA A 235 -31.95 6.50 19.60
C ALA A 235 -30.95 5.89 20.58
N TYR A 236 -30.55 6.64 21.58
CA TYR A 236 -29.62 6.21 22.64
C TYR A 236 -30.34 6.14 23.96
N VAL A 237 -30.07 5.09 24.72
CA VAL A 237 -30.52 4.89 26.07
C VAL A 237 -29.33 4.72 26.99
N ASN A 238 -29.18 5.57 28.01
CA ASN A 238 -28.14 5.46 29.01
C ASN A 238 -28.78 5.61 30.38
N LYS A 239 -28.82 4.54 31.18
CA LYS A 239 -29.48 4.57 32.48
C LYS A 239 -28.82 3.68 33.52
N ASN A 240 -28.65 4.21 34.70
CA ASN A 240 -28.15 3.43 35.84
C ASN A 240 -29.33 3.01 36.74
N PHE A 241 -29.28 1.77 37.21
CA PHE A 241 -30.24 1.14 38.11
C PHE A 241 -29.49 0.51 39.30
N GLY A 242 -29.23 1.31 40.32
CA GLY A 242 -28.38 0.86 41.43
C GLY A 242 -26.97 0.46 40.94
N ASP A 243 -26.63 -0.80 41.11
CA ASP A 243 -25.33 -1.35 40.71
C ASP A 243 -25.21 -1.65 39.21
N TRP A 244 -26.28 -1.48 38.45
CA TRP A 244 -26.33 -1.79 37.02
C TRP A 244 -26.30 -0.54 36.17
N ALA A 245 -25.47 -0.55 35.12
CA ALA A 245 -25.43 0.46 34.08
C ALA A 245 -25.91 -0.15 32.76
N LEU A 246 -26.99 0.42 32.19
CA LEU A 246 -27.50 0.04 30.87
C LEU A 246 -27.16 1.12 29.86
N ASN A 247 -26.43 0.76 28.80
CA ASN A 247 -26.21 1.61 27.64
C ASN A 247 -26.71 0.87 26.39
N GLY A 248 -27.44 1.57 25.56
CA GLY A 248 -27.98 0.98 24.36
C GLY A 248 -28.19 2.00 23.27
N LEU A 249 -28.24 1.53 22.05
CA LEU A 249 -28.70 2.31 20.91
C LEU A 249 -29.48 1.43 19.94
N ALA A 250 -30.38 2.07 19.20
CA ALA A 250 -31.01 1.48 18.02
C ALA A 250 -31.09 2.53 16.93
N GLY A 251 -30.83 2.13 15.71
CA GLY A 251 -30.76 3.07 14.59
C GLY A 251 -31.06 2.45 13.24
N ALA A 252 -31.31 3.33 12.29
CA ALA A 252 -31.44 3.03 10.88
C ALA A 252 -30.46 3.89 10.08
N ASN A 253 -29.87 3.32 9.03
CA ASN A 253 -28.93 3.99 8.15
C ASN A 253 -29.36 3.84 6.69
N TYR A 254 -29.22 4.91 5.95
CA TYR A 254 -29.31 4.98 4.50
C TYR A 254 -27.96 5.40 3.93
N ARG A 255 -27.43 4.65 2.98
CA ARG A 255 -26.19 4.96 2.26
C ARG A 255 -26.44 4.92 0.76
N ASP A 256 -26.03 5.97 0.05
CA ASP A 256 -26.00 6.05 -1.40
C ASP A 256 -24.59 6.39 -1.86
N TYR A 257 -24.01 5.52 -2.71
CA TYR A 257 -22.64 5.65 -3.23
C TYR A 257 -22.69 5.65 -4.75
N GLN A 258 -22.02 6.62 -5.36
CA GLN A 258 -21.96 6.78 -6.81
C GLN A 258 -20.54 7.12 -7.23
N THR A 259 -20.07 6.50 -8.32
CA THR A 259 -18.86 6.90 -9.02
C THR A 259 -19.15 7.09 -10.50
N ALA A 260 -18.44 8.02 -11.12
CA ALA A 260 -18.41 8.20 -12.57
C ALA A 260 -16.98 8.42 -13.02
N ILE A 261 -16.61 7.81 -14.15
CA ILE A 261 -15.32 7.98 -14.80
C ILE A 261 -15.59 8.29 -16.26
N MET A 262 -15.08 9.43 -16.74
CA MET A 262 -15.01 9.77 -18.14
C MET A 262 -13.55 9.82 -18.56
N GLY A 263 -13.21 9.04 -19.60
CA GLY A 263 -11.88 8.99 -20.17
C GLY A 263 -11.90 9.35 -21.64
N THR A 264 -10.94 10.16 -22.08
CA THR A 264 -10.69 10.47 -23.48
C THR A 264 -9.21 10.45 -23.78
N GLY A 265 -8.83 10.15 -25.02
CA GLY A 265 -7.42 10.18 -25.37
C GLY A 265 -7.14 9.72 -26.79
N ALA A 266 -5.87 9.54 -27.07
CA ALA A 266 -5.37 8.98 -28.32
C ALA A 266 -4.16 8.07 -28.02
N ASP A 267 -4.16 6.87 -28.62
CA ASP A 267 -3.03 5.95 -28.54
C ASP A 267 -1.88 6.39 -29.45
N GLU A 268 -2.22 7.12 -30.51
CA GLU A 268 -1.28 7.73 -31.44
C GLU A 268 -1.78 9.12 -31.84
N LEU A 269 -0.85 10.03 -32.11
CA LEU A 269 -1.13 11.40 -32.54
C LEU A 269 -0.72 11.58 -34.01
N THR A 270 -1.47 12.42 -34.74
CA THR A 270 -1.13 12.79 -36.14
C THR A 270 -0.05 13.88 -36.17
N ALA A 271 -0.11 14.84 -35.28
CA ALA A 271 0.86 15.93 -35.15
C ALA A 271 1.52 15.89 -33.77
N GLU A 272 2.84 16.03 -33.75
CA GLU A 272 3.64 15.98 -32.52
C GLU A 272 3.27 17.09 -31.54
N GLY A 273 3.16 16.73 -30.26
CA GLY A 273 2.99 17.69 -29.16
C GLY A 273 1.60 18.33 -29.05
N LEU A 274 0.65 17.99 -29.92
CA LEU A 274 -0.72 18.49 -29.85
C LEU A 274 -1.63 17.45 -29.17
N PHE A 275 -1.75 17.50 -27.86
CA PHE A 275 -2.49 16.57 -27.03
C PHE A 275 -3.99 16.89 -26.98
N THR A 276 -4.70 16.56 -28.03
CA THR A 276 -6.17 16.73 -28.17
C THR A 276 -6.79 15.57 -28.92
N VAL A 277 -8.03 15.25 -28.59
CA VAL A 277 -8.81 14.18 -29.27
C VAL A 277 -8.90 14.42 -30.78
N ALA A 278 -9.00 15.67 -31.22
CA ALA A 278 -9.02 16.04 -32.63
C ALA A 278 -7.73 15.68 -33.39
N ASN A 279 -6.63 15.43 -32.69
CA ASN A 279 -5.33 15.05 -33.26
C ASN A 279 -5.07 13.53 -33.18
N ALA A 280 -6.07 12.74 -32.78
CA ALA A 280 -5.91 11.30 -32.72
C ALA A 280 -5.69 10.71 -34.11
N HIS A 281 -4.69 9.85 -34.26
CA HIS A 281 -4.53 9.00 -35.43
C HIS A 281 -5.39 7.73 -35.23
N GLY A 282 -6.44 7.61 -36.02
CA GLY A 282 -7.43 6.54 -35.87
C GLY A 282 -8.58 6.89 -34.92
N THR A 283 -9.17 5.87 -34.30
CA THR A 283 -10.30 6.04 -33.39
C THR A 283 -9.85 6.52 -32.03
N PRO A 284 -10.36 7.67 -31.55
CA PRO A 284 -10.03 8.13 -30.21
C PRO A 284 -10.45 7.14 -29.12
N TYR A 285 -9.62 7.05 -28.07
CA TYR A 285 -10.01 6.34 -26.86
C TYR A 285 -11.16 7.06 -26.15
N THR A 286 -12.15 6.30 -25.71
CA THR A 286 -13.26 6.81 -24.92
C THR A 286 -13.63 5.81 -23.83
N LEU A 287 -13.84 6.32 -22.63
CA LEU A 287 -14.35 5.57 -21.48
C LEU A 287 -15.50 6.37 -20.86
N ASN A 288 -16.61 5.70 -20.56
CA ASN A 288 -17.73 6.29 -19.84
C ASN A 288 -18.32 5.21 -18.93
N ASP A 289 -17.98 5.27 -17.66
CA ASP A 289 -18.37 4.26 -16.67
C ASP A 289 -19.03 4.92 -15.46
N HIS A 290 -20.15 4.34 -15.03
CA HIS A 290 -20.95 4.81 -13.91
C HIS A 290 -21.32 3.67 -12.99
N GLU A 291 -21.10 3.86 -11.69
CA GLU A 291 -21.54 2.91 -10.69
C GLU A 291 -22.41 3.56 -9.64
N LYS A 292 -23.43 2.80 -9.26
CA LYS A 292 -24.29 3.16 -8.12
C LYS A 292 -24.47 1.96 -7.21
N ARG A 293 -24.38 2.23 -5.91
CA ARG A 293 -24.65 1.26 -4.87
C ARG A 293 -25.46 1.93 -3.76
N ARG A 294 -26.50 1.27 -3.31
CA ARG A 294 -27.33 1.73 -2.21
C ARG A 294 -27.47 0.64 -1.16
N SER A 295 -27.36 1.02 0.09
CA SER A 295 -27.67 0.11 1.19
C SER A 295 -28.54 0.78 2.25
N ASN A 296 -29.50 0.01 2.78
CA ASN A 296 -30.32 0.36 3.92
C ASN A 296 -29.98 -0.59 5.06
N SER A 297 -29.97 -0.08 6.28
CA SER A 297 -29.57 -0.90 7.42
C SER A 297 -30.41 -0.55 8.64
N VAL A 298 -30.64 -1.56 9.48
CA VAL A 298 -31.11 -1.36 10.84
C VAL A 298 -30.15 -2.04 11.80
N TYR A 299 -29.91 -1.40 12.94
CA TYR A 299 -28.96 -1.92 13.91
C TYR A 299 -29.36 -1.57 15.35
N ALA A 300 -28.91 -2.38 16.28
CA ALA A 300 -29.05 -2.14 17.69
C ALA A 300 -27.85 -2.67 18.45
N ASN A 301 -27.53 -2.00 19.55
CA ASN A 301 -26.50 -2.42 20.49
C ASN A 301 -27.05 -2.24 21.91
N ALA A 302 -26.73 -3.18 22.79
CA ALA A 302 -27.03 -3.07 24.21
C ALA A 302 -25.85 -3.56 25.04
N SER A 303 -25.37 -2.73 25.94
CA SER A 303 -24.30 -3.04 26.88
C SER A 303 -24.82 -2.92 28.31
N ILE A 304 -24.57 -3.92 29.13
CA ILE A 304 -24.91 -3.94 30.56
C ILE A 304 -23.61 -4.07 31.37
N GLY A 305 -23.44 -3.19 32.33
CA GLY A 305 -22.35 -3.19 33.31
C GLY A 305 -22.86 -3.46 34.72
N TYR A 306 -22.11 -4.23 35.50
CA TYR A 306 -22.39 -4.50 36.91
C TYR A 306 -21.21 -4.06 37.76
N LYS A 307 -21.47 -3.07 38.67
CA LYS A 307 -20.54 -2.54 39.68
C LYS A 307 -19.14 -2.15 39.13
N ASN A 308 -19.06 -1.80 37.87
CA ASN A 308 -17.78 -1.64 37.15
C ASN A 308 -16.86 -2.89 37.11
N MET A 309 -17.38 -4.04 37.54
CA MET A 309 -16.64 -5.31 37.60
C MET A 309 -16.74 -6.09 36.30
N ALA A 310 -17.96 -6.15 35.73
CA ALA A 310 -18.23 -6.97 34.55
C ALA A 310 -19.11 -6.22 33.55
N TYR A 311 -18.87 -6.45 32.29
CA TYR A 311 -19.63 -5.86 31.19
C TYR A 311 -19.96 -6.94 30.18
N ALA A 312 -21.17 -6.91 29.64
CA ALA A 312 -21.60 -7.72 28.51
C ALA A 312 -22.26 -6.83 27.47
N GLU A 313 -21.97 -7.09 26.21
CA GLU A 313 -22.50 -6.35 25.08
C GLU A 313 -23.03 -7.27 24.01
N VAL A 314 -24.17 -6.92 23.44
CA VAL A 314 -24.77 -7.58 22.27
C VAL A 314 -25.00 -6.52 21.22
N SER A 315 -24.58 -6.81 19.99
CA SER A 315 -24.85 -5.95 18.83
C SER A 315 -25.46 -6.76 17.71
N VAL A 316 -26.42 -6.19 17.02
CA VAL A 316 -27.07 -6.79 15.86
C VAL A 316 -27.23 -5.75 14.77
N ARG A 317 -27.03 -6.16 13.53
CA ARG A 317 -27.23 -5.34 12.35
C ARG A 317 -27.81 -6.18 11.21
N ASN A 318 -28.69 -5.61 10.43
CA ASN A 318 -29.18 -6.20 9.19
C ASN A 318 -29.07 -5.18 8.07
N ASP A 319 -28.44 -5.61 6.96
CA ASP A 319 -28.23 -4.78 5.77
C ASP A 319 -28.98 -5.34 4.57
N TRP A 320 -29.57 -4.45 3.79
CA TRP A 320 -30.11 -4.67 2.45
C TRP A 320 -29.27 -3.85 1.48
N ASP A 321 -28.55 -4.53 0.60
CA ASP A 321 -27.64 -3.91 -0.35
C ASP A 321 -28.09 -4.15 -1.80
N SER A 322 -28.01 -3.11 -2.63
CA SER A 322 -28.47 -3.17 -4.03
C SER A 322 -27.65 -4.12 -4.93
N THR A 323 -26.47 -4.55 -4.48
CA THR A 323 -25.56 -5.40 -5.25
C THR A 323 -25.80 -6.88 -5.05
N ILE A 324 -26.61 -7.25 -4.05
CA ILE A 324 -26.88 -8.63 -3.70
C ILE A 324 -28.34 -8.80 -3.26
N LYS A 325 -28.94 -9.93 -3.61
CA LYS A 325 -30.37 -10.15 -3.38
C LYS A 325 -30.71 -10.38 -1.92
N ASP A 326 -29.88 -11.13 -1.23
CA ASP A 326 -30.16 -11.55 0.14
C ASP A 326 -29.72 -10.49 1.15
N ALA A 327 -30.58 -10.19 2.11
CA ALA A 327 -30.19 -9.40 3.28
C ALA A 327 -29.22 -10.18 4.16
N PHE A 328 -28.35 -9.48 4.86
CA PHE A 328 -27.37 -10.12 5.70
C PHE A 328 -27.42 -9.62 7.14
N PHE A 329 -27.46 -10.58 8.04
CA PHE A 329 -27.58 -10.36 9.46
C PHE A 329 -26.23 -10.58 10.16
N TYR A 330 -25.83 -9.60 10.98
CA TYR A 330 -24.57 -9.56 11.71
C TYR A 330 -24.79 -9.49 13.22
N PRO A 331 -24.73 -10.58 13.94
CA PRO A 331 -24.70 -10.57 15.40
C PRO A 331 -23.25 -10.49 15.91
N SER A 332 -23.09 -9.81 17.06
CA SER A 332 -21.87 -9.89 17.86
C SER A 332 -22.17 -9.92 19.35
N PHE A 333 -21.28 -10.58 20.09
CA PHE A 333 -21.34 -10.69 21.55
C PHE A 333 -19.93 -10.40 22.07
N SER A 334 -19.84 -9.56 23.10
CA SER A 334 -18.58 -9.36 23.80
C SER A 334 -18.80 -9.23 25.29
N GLY A 335 -17.76 -9.55 26.05
CA GLY A 335 -17.76 -9.43 27.49
C GLY A 335 -16.39 -9.08 28.01
N SER A 336 -16.37 -8.39 29.15
CA SER A 336 -15.16 -8.16 29.91
C SER A 336 -15.39 -8.28 31.39
N TRP A 337 -14.38 -8.78 32.09
CA TRP A 337 -14.40 -8.98 33.52
C TRP A 337 -13.15 -8.39 34.16
N ILE A 338 -13.37 -7.38 35.03
CA ILE A 338 -12.30 -6.71 35.76
C ILE A 338 -12.11 -7.46 37.08
N LEU A 339 -11.13 -8.35 37.11
CA LEU A 339 -10.85 -9.23 38.23
C LEU A 339 -10.44 -8.46 39.48
N THR A 340 -9.71 -7.39 39.32
CA THR A 340 -9.24 -6.54 40.42
C THR A 340 -10.35 -5.74 41.08
N GLU A 341 -11.42 -5.43 40.36
CA GLU A 341 -12.62 -4.82 40.95
C GLU A 341 -13.52 -5.88 41.64
N THR A 342 -13.56 -7.09 41.11
CA THR A 342 -14.33 -8.19 41.66
C THR A 342 -13.68 -8.76 42.92
N PHE A 343 -12.39 -8.86 42.92
CA PHE A 343 -11.57 -9.40 44.00
C PHE A 343 -10.52 -8.38 44.45
N PRO A 344 -10.91 -7.40 45.31
CA PRO A 344 -9.99 -6.33 45.72
C PRO A 344 -8.70 -6.85 46.38
N GLY A 345 -8.69 -8.06 46.95
CA GLY A 345 -7.51 -8.68 47.51
C GLY A 345 -6.44 -9.07 46.47
N LEU A 346 -6.78 -9.08 45.18
CA LEU A 346 -5.82 -9.22 44.09
C LEU A 346 -5.04 -7.92 43.83
N GLN A 347 -5.63 -6.76 44.17
CA GLN A 347 -4.93 -5.50 44.09
C GLN A 347 -3.88 -5.42 45.18
N ASN A 348 -2.69 -5.81 44.82
CA ASN A 348 -1.50 -5.55 45.61
C ASN A 348 -0.77 -4.39 44.95
N GLY A 349 -0.90 -3.18 45.54
CA GLY A 349 -0.41 -1.95 44.94
C GLY A 349 1.03 -1.98 44.41
N ASP A 350 1.84 -2.87 44.95
CA ASP A 350 3.24 -3.01 44.51
C ASP A 350 3.39 -3.87 43.23
N TYR A 351 2.54 -4.88 43.02
CA TYR A 351 2.69 -5.83 41.91
C TYR A 351 1.56 -5.80 40.92
N LEU A 352 0.30 -5.95 41.35
CA LEU A 352 -0.88 -5.99 40.48
C LEU A 352 -1.83 -4.85 40.80
N ASN A 353 -2.03 -3.93 39.85
CA ASN A 353 -2.89 -2.76 40.00
C ASN A 353 -4.22 -2.92 39.27
N PHE A 354 -4.20 -3.60 38.13
CA PHE A 354 -5.37 -3.84 37.30
C PHE A 354 -5.24 -5.15 36.53
N LEU A 355 -6.31 -5.92 36.50
CA LEU A 355 -6.39 -7.14 35.69
C LEU A 355 -7.80 -7.28 35.11
N LYS A 356 -7.87 -7.34 33.79
CA LYS A 356 -9.10 -7.49 33.01
C LYS A 356 -8.96 -8.63 32.01
N LEU A 357 -9.95 -9.51 31.99
CA LEU A 357 -10.16 -10.46 30.91
C LEU A 357 -11.23 -9.94 29.96
N ARG A 358 -11.06 -10.19 28.66
CA ARG A 358 -12.05 -9.85 27.64
C ARG A 358 -12.20 -11.01 26.65
N GLY A 359 -13.39 -11.10 26.07
CA GLY A 359 -13.65 -12.02 24.99
C GLY A 359 -14.81 -11.57 24.15
N GLY A 360 -14.80 -11.96 22.90
CA GLY A 360 -15.85 -11.60 21.95
C GLY A 360 -15.97 -12.58 20.80
N TRP A 361 -17.14 -12.60 20.24
CA TRP A 361 -17.46 -13.30 18.99
C TRP A 361 -18.28 -12.38 18.10
N ALA A 362 -17.97 -12.37 16.81
CA ALA A 362 -18.72 -11.59 15.83
C ALA A 362 -18.86 -12.36 14.51
N LYS A 363 -19.99 -12.15 13.86
CA LYS A 363 -20.17 -12.49 12.44
C LYS A 363 -20.39 -11.19 11.69
N ILE A 364 -19.63 -10.99 10.61
CA ILE A 364 -19.80 -9.87 9.69
C ILE A 364 -19.95 -10.40 8.27
N GLY A 365 -20.52 -9.61 7.37
CA GLY A 365 -20.65 -9.96 5.97
C GLY A 365 -20.22 -8.81 5.07
N SER A 366 -19.96 -9.11 3.80
CA SER A 366 -19.65 -8.15 2.75
C SER A 366 -20.46 -8.46 1.50
N ALA A 367 -21.02 -7.44 0.89
CA ALA A 367 -21.65 -7.56 -0.43
C ALA A 367 -20.60 -7.48 -1.54
N THR A 368 -21.02 -7.69 -2.80
CA THR A 368 -20.17 -7.59 -3.99
C THR A 368 -20.13 -6.15 -4.54
N ASP A 369 -19.32 -5.93 -5.57
CA ASP A 369 -19.35 -4.70 -6.34
C ASP A 369 -20.63 -4.61 -7.18
N PRO A 370 -21.02 -3.41 -7.62
CA PRO A 370 -22.18 -3.21 -8.48
C PRO A 370 -22.12 -4.04 -9.76
N TYR A 371 -23.28 -4.43 -10.24
CA TYR A 371 -23.53 -5.07 -11.55
C TYR A 371 -22.92 -6.46 -11.78
N ARG A 372 -22.31 -7.10 -10.76
CA ARG A 372 -21.75 -8.45 -10.88
C ARG A 372 -22.80 -9.56 -10.94
N SER A 373 -24.02 -9.29 -10.52
CA SER A 373 -25.12 -10.27 -10.50
C SER A 373 -25.95 -10.32 -11.78
N ASN A 374 -25.69 -9.42 -12.75
CA ASN A 374 -26.49 -9.34 -14.00
C ASN A 374 -25.59 -9.48 -15.23
N ALA A 375 -26.14 -10.08 -16.30
CA ALA A 375 -25.53 -10.04 -17.62
C ALA A 375 -25.97 -8.80 -18.39
N TYR A 376 -25.08 -8.22 -19.15
CA TYR A 376 -25.36 -7.17 -20.12
C TYR A 376 -24.45 -7.32 -21.33
N TYR A 377 -25.00 -6.97 -22.48
CA TYR A 377 -24.22 -6.94 -23.72
C TYR A 377 -23.31 -5.72 -23.73
N SER A 378 -22.10 -5.89 -24.22
CA SER A 378 -21.16 -4.79 -24.41
C SER A 378 -21.18 -4.31 -25.87
N LEU A 379 -21.11 -2.98 -26.02
CA LEU A 379 -21.08 -2.34 -27.33
C LEU A 379 -19.71 -2.55 -27.99
N ILE A 380 -19.69 -2.89 -29.27
CA ILE A 380 -18.46 -2.87 -30.06
C ILE A 380 -18.30 -1.44 -30.61
N SER A 381 -17.14 -0.85 -30.38
CA SER A 381 -16.85 0.56 -30.74
C SER A 381 -16.88 0.84 -32.23
N SER A 382 -16.75 -0.19 -33.08
CA SER A 382 -16.88 -0.08 -34.54
C SER A 382 -18.22 -0.64 -35.03
N SER A 383 -18.91 0.10 -35.90
CA SER A 383 -20.13 -0.38 -36.57
C SER A 383 -19.77 -1.17 -37.85
N PHE A 384 -20.61 -2.15 -38.20
CA PHE A 384 -20.55 -2.84 -39.49
C PHE A 384 -21.62 -2.28 -40.38
N ASN A 385 -21.26 -1.64 -41.48
CA ASN A 385 -22.21 -0.98 -42.44
C ASN A 385 -23.26 -0.07 -41.75
N GLY A 386 -22.82 0.72 -40.74
CA GLY A 386 -23.72 1.58 -39.98
C GLY A 386 -24.59 0.86 -38.95
N THR A 387 -24.46 -0.46 -38.81
CA THR A 387 -25.19 -1.26 -37.81
C THR A 387 -24.35 -1.37 -36.55
N THR A 388 -24.94 -1.01 -35.41
CA THR A 388 -24.32 -1.17 -34.08
C THR A 388 -24.18 -2.65 -33.74
N LEU A 389 -23.00 -3.05 -33.34
CA LEU A 389 -22.71 -4.43 -32.96
C LEU A 389 -22.54 -4.54 -31.44
N PHE A 390 -22.96 -5.67 -30.91
CA PHE A 390 -22.79 -6.03 -29.49
C PHE A 390 -22.10 -7.39 -29.39
N TYR A 391 -21.35 -7.61 -28.33
CA TYR A 391 -20.86 -8.93 -28.01
C TYR A 391 -21.48 -9.44 -26.71
N ASN A 392 -21.57 -10.75 -26.59
CA ASN A 392 -22.04 -11.41 -25.38
C ASN A 392 -21.07 -11.13 -24.22
N PRO A 393 -21.59 -11.02 -23.01
CA PRO A 393 -20.72 -10.93 -21.84
C PRO A 393 -19.80 -12.15 -21.78
N THR A 394 -18.55 -11.92 -21.40
CA THR A 394 -17.57 -13.00 -21.20
C THR A 394 -17.69 -13.63 -19.81
N ILE A 395 -18.40 -12.97 -18.89
CA ILE A 395 -18.65 -13.44 -17.53
C ILE A 395 -20.06 -14.00 -17.44
N LEU A 396 -20.17 -15.27 -17.07
CA LEU A 396 -21.45 -15.92 -16.82
C LEU A 396 -22.09 -15.31 -15.56
N PRO A 397 -23.33 -14.81 -15.64
CA PRO A 397 -24.02 -14.27 -14.47
C PRO A 397 -24.23 -15.33 -13.39
N PRO A 398 -23.95 -15.02 -12.14
CA PRO A 398 -24.21 -15.94 -11.05
C PRO A 398 -25.73 -16.08 -10.80
N THR A 399 -26.20 -17.29 -10.56
CA THR A 399 -27.64 -17.55 -10.31
C THR A 399 -28.04 -17.20 -8.87
N ASN A 400 -27.10 -17.30 -7.91
CA ASN A 400 -27.40 -17.09 -6.48
C ASN A 400 -26.13 -16.64 -5.72
N LEU A 401 -25.72 -15.40 -5.93
CA LEU A 401 -24.58 -14.82 -5.23
C LEU A 401 -25.00 -14.41 -3.82
N ARG A 402 -24.31 -14.96 -2.82
CA ARG A 402 -24.53 -14.68 -1.39
C ARG A 402 -23.47 -13.71 -0.86
N PRO A 403 -23.76 -12.99 0.25
CA PRO A 403 -22.75 -12.18 0.93
C PRO A 403 -21.59 -13.07 1.45
N GLU A 404 -20.39 -12.55 1.36
CA GLU A 404 -19.25 -13.13 2.07
C GLU A 404 -19.50 -13.11 3.57
N SER A 405 -19.00 -14.09 4.30
CA SER A 405 -19.18 -14.21 5.73
C SER A 405 -17.84 -14.34 6.45
N VAL A 406 -17.62 -13.50 7.44
CA VAL A 406 -16.47 -13.57 8.35
C VAL A 406 -16.98 -13.83 9.76
N LYS A 407 -16.48 -14.91 10.37
CA LYS A 407 -16.71 -15.23 11.79
C LYS A 407 -15.38 -15.09 12.52
N THR A 408 -15.40 -14.36 13.62
CA THR A 408 -14.21 -14.17 14.45
C THR A 408 -14.55 -14.39 15.91
N TRP A 409 -13.61 -14.93 16.66
CA TRP A 409 -13.61 -14.86 18.11
C TRP A 409 -12.22 -14.42 18.60
N GLU A 410 -12.23 -13.73 19.73
CA GLU A 410 -11.04 -13.18 20.35
C GLU A 410 -11.14 -13.37 21.87
N VAL A 411 -10.00 -13.66 22.49
CA VAL A 411 -9.82 -13.59 23.94
C VAL A 411 -8.59 -12.77 24.26
N GLY A 412 -8.66 -11.95 25.29
CA GLY A 412 -7.57 -11.07 25.65
C GLY A 412 -7.46 -10.83 27.14
N VAL A 413 -6.28 -10.44 27.56
CA VAL A 413 -5.94 -10.06 28.93
C VAL A 413 -5.24 -8.69 28.92
N GLU A 414 -5.66 -7.83 29.83
CA GLU A 414 -5.05 -6.53 30.07
C GLU A 414 -4.63 -6.45 31.54
N ALA A 415 -3.37 -6.10 31.81
CA ALA A 415 -2.83 -6.00 33.13
C ALA A 415 -1.97 -4.75 33.31
N ASN A 416 -2.13 -4.07 34.47
CA ASN A 416 -1.22 -3.04 34.94
C ASN A 416 -0.48 -3.55 36.17
N LEU A 417 0.83 -3.47 36.12
CA LEU A 417 1.72 -4.01 37.15
C LEU A 417 2.65 -2.91 37.69
N PHE A 418 3.21 -3.16 38.89
CA PHE A 418 4.27 -2.36 39.52
C PHE A 418 3.88 -0.87 39.64
N ASN A 419 2.77 -0.59 40.34
CA ASN A 419 2.24 0.76 40.49
C ASN A 419 1.90 1.43 39.15
N ASN A 420 1.27 0.67 38.23
CA ASN A 420 0.95 1.08 36.85
C ASN A 420 2.18 1.49 36.02
N ARG A 421 3.37 0.96 36.35
CA ARG A 421 4.57 1.21 35.56
C ARG A 421 4.72 0.27 34.36
N LEU A 422 4.12 -0.89 34.42
CA LEU A 422 4.11 -1.87 33.32
C LEU A 422 2.68 -2.16 32.92
N HIS A 423 2.36 -1.90 31.66
CA HIS A 423 1.09 -2.24 31.02
C HIS A 423 1.31 -3.37 30.02
N ILE A 424 0.50 -4.41 30.09
CA ILE A 424 0.49 -5.55 29.18
C ILE A 424 -0.92 -5.71 28.63
N ASP A 425 -1.05 -5.76 27.33
CA ASP A 425 -2.28 -6.16 26.61
C ASP A 425 -1.92 -7.28 25.66
N ALA A 426 -2.56 -8.43 25.80
CA ALA A 426 -2.36 -9.60 24.95
C ALA A 426 -3.70 -10.13 24.48
N ALA A 427 -3.78 -10.47 23.19
CA ALA A 427 -4.96 -11.04 22.57
C ALA A 427 -4.60 -12.22 21.68
N TYR A 428 -5.47 -13.23 21.67
CA TYR A 428 -5.48 -14.29 20.68
C TYR A 428 -6.80 -14.27 19.94
N TYR A 429 -6.74 -14.39 18.62
CA TYR A 429 -7.92 -14.42 17.77
C TYR A 429 -7.90 -15.56 16.77
N ASN A 430 -9.10 -15.98 16.36
CA ASN A 430 -9.31 -16.85 15.23
C ASN A 430 -10.43 -16.27 14.37
N LYS A 431 -10.15 -16.14 13.08
CA LYS A 431 -11.02 -15.55 12.06
C LYS A 431 -11.20 -16.56 10.94
N VAL A 432 -12.44 -16.86 10.58
CA VAL A 432 -12.78 -17.71 9.45
C VAL A 432 -13.60 -16.89 8.46
N THR A 433 -13.06 -16.72 7.25
CA THR A 433 -13.77 -16.14 6.11
C THR A 433 -14.31 -17.26 5.24
N SER A 434 -15.58 -17.22 4.89
CA SER A 434 -16.26 -18.20 4.04
C SER A 434 -17.14 -17.49 3.01
N ASP A 435 -17.57 -18.25 2.01
CA ASP A 435 -18.40 -17.74 0.91
C ASP A 435 -17.76 -16.55 0.17
N GLN A 436 -16.42 -16.53 0.03
CA GLN A 436 -15.74 -15.46 -0.72
C GLN A 436 -16.26 -15.36 -2.14
N ILE A 437 -16.45 -14.13 -2.62
CA ILE A 437 -16.89 -13.89 -3.99
C ILE A 437 -15.69 -13.86 -4.91
N MET A 438 -15.51 -14.93 -5.67
CA MET A 438 -14.37 -15.13 -6.57
C MET A 438 -14.84 -15.18 -8.02
N ASN A 439 -13.97 -14.75 -8.93
CA ASN A 439 -14.19 -14.92 -10.38
C ASN A 439 -13.49 -16.22 -10.84
N ALA A 440 -14.25 -17.30 -10.94
CA ALA A 440 -13.73 -18.61 -11.35
C ALA A 440 -13.81 -18.78 -12.87
N ASN A 441 -12.78 -19.38 -13.46
CA ASN A 441 -12.80 -19.72 -14.88
C ASN A 441 -13.82 -20.83 -15.14
N VAL A 442 -14.52 -20.73 -16.26
CA VAL A 442 -15.44 -21.77 -16.74
C VAL A 442 -14.97 -22.28 -18.11
N ALA A 443 -15.44 -23.50 -18.47
CA ALA A 443 -15.09 -24.05 -19.77
C ALA A 443 -15.57 -23.13 -20.90
N THR A 444 -14.70 -22.77 -21.81
CA THR A 444 -15.01 -21.86 -22.94
C THR A 444 -16.12 -22.39 -23.87
N SER A 445 -16.38 -23.71 -23.86
CA SER A 445 -17.50 -24.34 -24.51
C SER A 445 -18.89 -23.84 -24.03
N THR A 446 -18.94 -23.22 -22.85
CA THR A 446 -20.15 -22.56 -22.32
C THR A 446 -20.48 -21.24 -23.03
N GLY A 447 -19.53 -20.69 -23.79
CA GLY A 447 -19.61 -19.35 -24.38
C GLY A 447 -19.15 -18.24 -23.45
N TYR A 448 -18.66 -18.57 -22.24
CA TYR A 448 -18.14 -17.65 -21.23
C TYR A 448 -16.71 -18.03 -20.85
N THR A 449 -15.98 -17.10 -20.25
CA THR A 449 -14.61 -17.35 -19.77
C THR A 449 -14.54 -17.52 -18.26
N SER A 450 -15.48 -16.87 -17.55
CA SER A 450 -15.47 -16.90 -16.07
C SER A 450 -16.87 -16.68 -15.50
N MET A 451 -17.02 -16.91 -14.19
CA MET A 451 -18.26 -16.74 -13.44
C MET A 451 -17.95 -16.28 -12.01
N TYR A 452 -18.75 -15.33 -11.49
CA TYR A 452 -18.68 -15.03 -10.05
C TYR A 452 -19.41 -16.10 -9.23
N ILE A 453 -18.71 -16.62 -8.23
CA ILE A 453 -19.20 -17.67 -7.34
C ILE A 453 -18.89 -17.33 -5.89
N ASN A 454 -19.68 -17.85 -4.96
CA ASN A 454 -19.28 -17.94 -3.57
C ASN A 454 -18.44 -19.18 -3.37
N ALA A 455 -17.17 -19.00 -3.07
CA ALA A 455 -16.23 -20.09 -2.91
C ALA A 455 -15.14 -19.71 -1.91
N GLY A 456 -14.50 -20.75 -1.40
CA GLY A 456 -13.36 -20.58 -0.53
C GLY A 456 -13.71 -20.40 0.94
N LYS A 457 -12.82 -20.97 1.73
CA LYS A 457 -12.77 -20.81 3.17
C LYS A 457 -11.32 -20.56 3.57
N ILE A 458 -11.12 -19.48 4.30
CA ILE A 458 -9.80 -19.05 4.78
C ILE A 458 -9.88 -18.91 6.29
N SER A 459 -8.95 -19.56 6.98
CA SER A 459 -8.76 -19.38 8.42
C SER A 459 -7.52 -18.56 8.70
N ASN A 460 -7.64 -17.63 9.63
CA ASN A 460 -6.54 -16.84 10.17
C ASN A 460 -6.55 -16.97 11.68
N GLU A 461 -5.41 -17.27 12.26
CA GLU A 461 -5.20 -17.28 13.71
C GLU A 461 -4.00 -16.41 14.05
N GLY A 462 -4.11 -15.64 15.14
CA GLY A 462 -3.03 -14.75 15.50
C GLY A 462 -2.94 -14.42 16.97
N VAL A 463 -1.77 -13.92 17.34
CA VAL A 463 -1.46 -13.40 18.67
C VAL A 463 -0.97 -11.97 18.51
N GLU A 464 -1.52 -11.07 19.31
CA GLU A 464 -1.09 -9.69 19.41
C GLU A 464 -0.66 -9.40 20.85
N LEU A 465 0.43 -8.67 21.00
CA LEU A 465 1.01 -8.32 22.29
C LEU A 465 1.48 -6.86 22.27
N GLN A 466 1.00 -6.09 23.23
CA GLN A 466 1.56 -4.79 23.57
C GLN A 466 2.13 -4.84 24.99
N VAL A 467 3.37 -4.40 25.14
CA VAL A 467 4.03 -4.20 26.44
C VAL A 467 4.54 -2.78 26.50
N SER A 468 4.05 -1.98 27.43
CA SER A 468 4.49 -0.60 27.65
C SER A 468 4.94 -0.41 29.08
N GLY A 469 6.14 0.13 29.28
CA GLY A 469 6.72 0.28 30.62
C GLY A 469 7.42 1.62 30.85
N ASP A 470 7.14 2.22 32.01
CA ASP A 470 7.92 3.33 32.57
C ASP A 470 9.19 2.75 33.23
N ILE A 471 10.25 2.54 32.41
CA ILE A 471 11.51 1.95 32.86
C ILE A 471 12.14 2.84 33.94
N ILE A 472 12.16 4.13 33.67
CA ILE A 472 12.58 5.15 34.64
C ILE A 472 11.45 6.18 34.76
N LYS A 473 10.94 6.37 35.96
CA LYS A 473 9.87 7.32 36.28
C LYS A 473 10.37 8.28 37.39
N ASN A 474 10.73 9.49 36.98
CA ASN A 474 11.16 10.54 37.89
C ASN A 474 10.49 11.88 37.49
N PRO A 475 9.45 12.32 38.18
CA PRO A 475 8.70 13.55 37.82
C PRO A 475 9.58 14.82 37.80
N LYS A 476 10.72 14.82 38.48
CA LYS A 476 11.64 15.97 38.55
C LYS A 476 12.93 15.78 37.76
N GLY A 477 13.09 14.64 37.09
CA GLY A 477 14.33 14.27 36.43
C GLY A 477 14.14 13.57 35.11
N PHE A 478 14.99 12.59 34.85
CA PHE A 478 14.96 11.80 33.64
C PHE A 478 13.87 10.73 33.70
N ASN A 479 13.08 10.62 32.62
CA ASN A 479 12.09 9.56 32.44
C ASN A 479 12.40 8.78 31.18
N TRP A 480 12.09 7.50 31.19
CA TRP A 480 12.16 6.61 30.04
C TRP A 480 10.95 5.69 30.00
N THR A 481 10.17 5.78 28.93
CA THR A 481 9.06 4.88 28.62
C THR A 481 9.42 4.09 27.37
N ALA A 482 9.26 2.78 27.41
CA ALA A 482 9.47 1.88 26.28
C ALA A 482 8.17 1.13 25.96
N THR A 483 7.83 0.99 24.67
CA THR A 483 6.67 0.26 24.22
C THR A 483 7.03 -0.71 23.10
N LEU A 484 6.71 -1.98 23.30
CA LEU A 484 6.82 -3.04 22.31
C LEU A 484 5.41 -3.41 21.84
N ASN A 485 5.17 -3.36 20.53
CA ASN A 485 4.04 -3.98 19.88
C ASN A 485 4.54 -5.16 19.05
N TRP A 486 3.92 -6.31 19.18
CA TRP A 486 4.29 -7.51 18.44
C TRP A 486 3.03 -8.24 17.98
N ALA A 487 3.05 -8.72 16.73
CA ALA A 487 1.95 -9.46 16.14
C ALA A 487 2.48 -10.64 15.32
N LYS A 488 1.79 -11.76 15.43
CA LYS A 488 1.99 -12.96 14.60
C LYS A 488 0.64 -13.41 14.09
N ASP A 489 0.50 -13.46 12.76
CA ASP A 489 -0.67 -14.00 12.06
C ASP A 489 -0.28 -15.23 11.25
N LYS A 490 -1.17 -16.21 11.18
CA LYS A 490 -1.06 -17.39 10.34
C LYS A 490 -2.32 -17.57 9.55
N SER A 491 -2.23 -17.40 8.25
CA SER A 491 -3.29 -17.62 7.28
C SER A 491 -3.23 -19.04 6.72
N ARG A 492 -4.38 -19.62 6.42
CA ARG A 492 -4.50 -20.90 5.73
C ARG A 492 -5.73 -20.92 4.85
N ILE A 493 -5.56 -21.37 3.62
CA ILE A 493 -6.65 -21.68 2.70
C ILE A 493 -7.16 -23.08 3.06
N ASP A 494 -8.36 -23.18 3.62
CA ASP A 494 -8.95 -24.46 3.99
C ASP A 494 -9.63 -25.11 2.79
N GLU A 495 -10.26 -24.31 1.94
CA GLU A 495 -11.05 -24.74 0.79
C GLU A 495 -11.10 -23.65 -0.26
N LEU A 496 -11.09 -24.01 -1.52
CA LEU A 496 -11.44 -23.16 -2.66
C LEU A 496 -12.75 -23.69 -3.28
N TYR A 497 -12.98 -23.43 -4.54
CA TYR A 497 -14.17 -23.84 -5.26
C TYR A 497 -14.14 -25.32 -5.64
N THR A 498 -15.29 -26.02 -5.50
CA THR A 498 -15.51 -27.33 -6.10
C THR A 498 -16.55 -27.18 -7.20
N ASP A 499 -16.19 -27.54 -8.43
CA ASP A 499 -17.08 -27.50 -9.58
C ASP A 499 -18.30 -28.42 -9.35
N PRO A 500 -19.53 -27.89 -9.30
CA PRO A 500 -20.70 -28.70 -8.98
C PRO A 500 -21.08 -29.69 -10.09
N VAL A 501 -20.56 -29.53 -11.31
CA VAL A 501 -20.86 -30.42 -12.45
C VAL A 501 -19.86 -31.56 -12.51
N THR A 502 -18.56 -31.26 -12.39
CA THR A 502 -17.50 -32.26 -12.50
C THR A 502 -17.11 -32.87 -11.16
N GLY A 503 -17.46 -32.24 -10.03
CA GLY A 503 -17.04 -32.61 -8.68
C GLY A 503 -15.53 -32.37 -8.42
N GLN A 504 -14.82 -31.73 -9.34
CA GLN A 504 -13.39 -31.47 -9.21
C GLN A 504 -13.14 -30.24 -8.34
N PRO A 505 -12.28 -30.34 -7.31
CA PRO A 505 -11.89 -29.18 -6.53
C PRO A 505 -10.90 -28.30 -7.30
N LEU A 506 -10.96 -26.98 -7.06
CA LEU A 506 -9.92 -26.05 -7.46
C LEU A 506 -8.85 -26.03 -6.36
N ASP A 507 -7.64 -26.47 -6.66
CA ASP A 507 -6.56 -26.54 -5.68
C ASP A 507 -5.80 -25.21 -5.55
N ALA A 508 -5.87 -24.35 -6.55
CA ALA A 508 -5.16 -23.05 -6.58
C ALA A 508 -5.95 -21.99 -7.34
N TYR A 509 -5.95 -20.77 -6.81
CA TYR A 509 -6.54 -19.59 -7.44
C TYR A 509 -5.48 -18.50 -7.59
N GLN A 510 -5.25 -18.02 -8.82
CA GLN A 510 -4.27 -16.97 -9.09
C GLN A 510 -4.76 -15.62 -8.56
N ILE A 511 -3.99 -15.01 -7.66
CA ILE A 511 -4.28 -13.70 -7.04
C ILE A 511 -3.65 -12.56 -7.86
N GLY A 512 -2.46 -12.81 -8.39
CA GLY A 512 -1.70 -11.82 -9.16
C GLY A 512 -0.52 -12.45 -9.88
N SER A 513 0.18 -11.65 -10.68
CA SER A 513 1.40 -12.10 -11.36
C SER A 513 2.32 -10.91 -11.67
N SER A 514 3.60 -11.21 -11.75
CA SER A 514 4.61 -10.31 -12.29
C SER A 514 5.60 -11.13 -13.11
N TRP A 515 5.68 -10.83 -14.39
CA TRP A 515 6.49 -11.63 -15.34
C TRP A 515 6.12 -13.13 -15.26
N SER A 516 7.11 -14.01 -15.10
CA SER A 516 6.91 -15.44 -15.03
C SER A 516 6.49 -15.96 -13.65
N VAL A 517 6.42 -15.10 -12.63
CA VAL A 517 6.00 -15.49 -11.29
C VAL A 517 4.53 -15.13 -11.05
N LYS A 518 3.81 -16.10 -10.50
CA LYS A 518 2.40 -15.96 -10.13
C LYS A 518 2.24 -16.08 -8.63
N ASN A 519 1.34 -15.31 -8.08
CA ASN A 519 0.91 -15.40 -6.68
C ASN A 519 -0.42 -16.16 -6.61
N TYR A 520 -0.47 -17.24 -5.84
CA TYR A 520 -1.63 -18.11 -5.71
C TYR A 520 -2.16 -18.18 -4.27
N ALA A 521 -3.48 -18.26 -4.15
CA ALA A 521 -4.13 -18.90 -3.01
C ALA A 521 -4.20 -20.41 -3.29
N MET A 522 -3.51 -21.24 -2.48
CA MET A 522 -3.45 -22.69 -2.66
C MET A 522 -4.01 -23.39 -1.43
N VAL A 523 -4.84 -24.43 -1.64
CA VAL A 523 -5.41 -25.23 -0.53
C VAL A 523 -4.31 -25.80 0.36
N GLY A 524 -4.45 -25.61 1.66
CA GLY A 524 -3.48 -26.04 2.68
C GLY A 524 -2.33 -25.08 2.94
N LYS A 525 -2.16 -24.03 2.11
CA LYS A 525 -1.10 -23.02 2.21
C LYS A 525 -1.64 -21.70 2.76
N SER A 526 -0.74 -20.76 2.95
CA SER A 526 -1.09 -19.37 3.28
C SER A 526 -1.74 -18.65 2.10
N TRP A 527 -2.31 -17.47 2.37
CA TRP A 527 -2.76 -16.56 1.30
C TRP A 527 -1.55 -15.88 0.68
N GLY A 528 -1.11 -16.40 -0.47
CA GLY A 528 -0.01 -15.78 -1.23
C GLY A 528 1.23 -16.66 -1.38
N THR A 529 1.09 -17.79 -2.04
CA THR A 529 2.20 -18.66 -2.45
C THR A 529 2.74 -18.19 -3.80
N LEU A 530 4.03 -17.86 -3.86
CA LEU A 530 4.72 -17.53 -5.10
C LEU A 530 5.07 -18.81 -5.86
N VAL A 531 4.69 -18.88 -7.12
CA VAL A 531 4.94 -20.01 -8.02
C VAL A 531 5.63 -19.51 -9.28
N GLY A 532 6.72 -20.14 -9.63
CA GLY A 532 7.53 -19.78 -10.79
C GLY A 532 8.45 -20.92 -11.23
N THR A 533 9.55 -20.57 -11.91
CA THR A 533 10.63 -21.49 -12.18
C THR A 533 11.54 -21.59 -10.96
N GLY A 534 11.73 -22.78 -10.44
CA GLY A 534 12.53 -23.05 -9.24
C GLY A 534 13.54 -24.18 -9.47
N TYR A 535 14.47 -24.33 -8.54
CA TYR A 535 15.53 -25.34 -8.59
C TYR A 535 14.98 -26.76 -8.56
N VAL A 536 15.68 -27.63 -9.26
CA VAL A 536 15.56 -29.10 -9.09
C VAL A 536 16.58 -29.54 -8.05
N TYR A 537 16.15 -30.39 -7.11
CA TYR A 537 16.99 -30.89 -6.03
C TYR A 537 17.31 -32.36 -6.22
N ASN A 538 18.52 -32.76 -5.86
CA ASN A 538 18.91 -34.15 -5.71
C ASN A 538 18.25 -34.75 -4.46
N GLU A 539 18.27 -36.10 -4.33
CA GLU A 539 17.71 -36.82 -3.17
C GLU A 539 18.33 -36.39 -1.83
N ASP A 540 19.57 -35.93 -1.83
CA ASP A 540 20.29 -35.45 -0.63
C ASP A 540 20.00 -33.99 -0.28
N GLY A 541 19.13 -33.32 -1.03
CA GLY A 541 18.74 -31.91 -0.84
C GLY A 541 19.71 -30.89 -1.45
N SER A 542 20.78 -31.31 -2.14
CA SER A 542 21.64 -30.42 -2.91
C SER A 542 20.93 -29.97 -4.20
N ILE A 543 21.29 -28.78 -4.71
CA ILE A 543 20.73 -28.26 -5.96
C ILE A 543 21.40 -29.00 -7.13
N LEU A 544 20.59 -29.58 -8.02
CA LEU A 544 21.06 -30.26 -9.22
C LEU A 544 21.62 -29.22 -10.20
N VAL A 545 22.81 -29.50 -10.74
CA VAL A 545 23.44 -28.69 -11.78
C VAL A 545 23.79 -29.52 -13.00
N GLU A 546 23.71 -28.89 -14.17
CA GLU A 546 24.18 -29.40 -15.45
C GLU A 546 25.00 -28.30 -16.11
N ASP A 547 26.20 -28.65 -16.57
CA ASP A 547 27.16 -27.69 -17.15
C ASP A 547 27.39 -26.42 -16.29
N GLY A 548 27.39 -26.58 -14.95
CA GLY A 548 27.59 -25.49 -13.99
C GLY A 548 26.38 -24.55 -13.74
N ILE A 549 25.27 -24.80 -14.42
CA ILE A 549 24.02 -24.03 -14.26
C ILE A 549 22.98 -24.86 -13.47
N PRO A 550 22.23 -24.27 -12.54
CA PRO A 550 21.17 -24.99 -11.85
C PRO A 550 20.09 -25.51 -12.80
N VAL A 551 19.75 -26.78 -12.68
CA VAL A 551 18.57 -27.34 -13.35
C VAL A 551 17.32 -26.77 -12.71
N TYR A 552 16.35 -26.36 -13.52
CA TYR A 552 15.12 -25.74 -13.05
C TYR A 552 13.88 -26.32 -13.74
N GLU A 553 12.76 -26.20 -13.07
CA GLU A 553 11.46 -26.55 -13.64
C GLU A 553 10.40 -25.50 -13.31
N ALA A 554 9.37 -25.41 -14.16
CA ALA A 554 8.26 -24.49 -13.97
C ALA A 554 7.24 -25.06 -12.96
N GLY A 555 6.44 -24.15 -12.38
CA GLY A 555 5.35 -24.53 -11.46
C GLY A 555 5.82 -24.88 -10.04
N LYS A 556 7.06 -24.54 -9.68
CA LYS A 556 7.57 -24.69 -8.31
C LYS A 556 7.04 -23.60 -7.37
N GLU A 557 6.78 -23.99 -6.13
CA GLU A 557 6.62 -23.05 -5.03
C GLU A 557 7.99 -22.45 -4.71
N ILE A 558 8.12 -21.13 -4.87
CA ILE A 558 9.39 -20.40 -4.69
C ILE A 558 9.38 -19.38 -3.58
N GLY A 559 8.26 -19.22 -2.86
CA GLY A 559 8.16 -18.34 -1.70
C GLY A 559 6.75 -18.21 -1.14
N ASP A 560 6.66 -17.60 0.04
CA ASP A 560 5.44 -17.24 0.75
C ASP A 560 5.49 -15.75 1.13
N VAL A 561 4.52 -14.97 0.66
CA VAL A 561 4.50 -13.51 0.86
C VAL A 561 4.12 -13.10 2.29
N THR A 562 3.63 -14.05 3.10
CA THR A 562 3.11 -13.78 4.44
C THR A 562 4.26 -13.60 5.45
N PRO A 563 4.35 -12.46 6.15
CA PRO A 563 5.34 -12.30 7.21
C PRO A 563 5.12 -13.31 8.34
N LYS A 564 6.20 -13.83 8.92
CA LYS A 564 6.14 -14.71 10.09
C LYS A 564 5.72 -13.95 11.35
N TRP A 565 6.15 -12.69 11.50
CA TRP A 565 5.71 -11.75 12.52
C TRP A 565 6.20 -10.32 12.24
N LEU A 566 5.55 -9.36 12.91
CA LEU A 566 5.84 -7.93 12.84
C LEU A 566 6.07 -7.41 14.26
N ALA A 567 6.97 -6.42 14.43
CA ALA A 567 7.16 -5.76 15.70
C ALA A 567 7.54 -4.28 15.54
N GLY A 568 7.06 -3.45 16.46
CA GLY A 568 7.43 -2.06 16.61
C GLY A 568 7.96 -1.80 18.02
N PHE A 569 9.11 -1.16 18.15
CA PHE A 569 9.70 -0.82 19.44
C PHE A 569 9.93 0.68 19.54
N SER A 570 9.07 1.36 20.31
CA SER A 570 9.10 2.79 20.58
C SER A 570 9.78 3.08 21.89
N ASN A 571 10.62 4.11 21.91
CA ASN A 571 11.30 4.61 23.10
C ASN A 571 11.10 6.12 23.20
N GLU A 572 10.67 6.57 24.39
CA GLU A 572 10.48 7.97 24.71
C GLU A 572 11.26 8.32 25.96
N PHE A 573 12.12 9.32 25.85
CA PHE A 573 12.93 9.88 26.90
C PHE A 573 12.54 11.31 27.18
N SER A 574 12.43 11.70 28.43
CA SER A 574 12.20 13.10 28.78
C SER A 574 13.08 13.55 29.94
N TYR A 575 13.58 14.77 29.84
CA TYR A 575 14.34 15.42 30.91
C TYR A 575 14.03 16.92 30.91
N LYS A 576 13.35 17.38 31.96
CA LYS A 576 12.86 18.77 32.06
C LYS A 576 12.02 19.14 30.83
N ASP A 577 12.47 20.12 30.06
CA ASP A 577 11.77 20.66 28.88
C ASP A 577 12.14 19.92 27.58
N TRP A 578 13.01 18.93 27.63
CA TRP A 578 13.46 18.14 26.50
C TRP A 578 12.75 16.80 26.44
N SER A 579 12.37 16.38 25.23
CA SER A 579 11.96 15.01 24.94
C SER A 579 12.68 14.50 23.69
N PHE A 580 13.08 13.24 23.73
CA PHE A 580 13.67 12.51 22.61
C PHE A 580 12.95 11.19 22.46
N GLY A 581 12.53 10.85 21.25
CA GLY A 581 11.92 9.57 20.97
C GLY A 581 12.45 8.97 19.68
N PHE A 582 12.38 7.63 19.57
CA PHE A 582 12.62 6.91 18.33
C PHE A 582 11.77 5.64 18.23
N LEU A 583 11.51 5.22 17.00
CA LEU A 583 10.78 4.00 16.65
C LEU A 583 11.64 3.09 15.79
N LEU A 584 11.87 1.88 16.29
CA LEU A 584 12.38 0.75 15.51
C LEU A 584 11.21 -0.09 15.01
N ASP A 585 11.28 -0.49 13.75
CA ASP A 585 10.28 -1.30 13.08
C ASP A 585 10.94 -2.54 12.49
N PHE A 586 10.35 -3.69 12.74
CA PHE A 586 10.89 -4.98 12.40
C PHE A 586 9.84 -5.86 11.72
N ARG A 587 10.24 -6.51 10.62
CA ARG A 587 9.49 -7.56 9.93
C ARG A 587 10.37 -8.79 9.81
N LEU A 588 9.81 -9.96 10.04
CA LEU A 588 10.46 -11.24 9.78
C LEU A 588 9.65 -12.04 8.76
N GLY A 589 10.32 -12.48 7.69
CA GLY A 589 9.72 -13.30 6.63
C GLY A 589 8.84 -12.50 5.68
N GLY A 590 8.17 -13.25 4.81
CA GLY A 590 7.37 -12.72 3.70
C GLY A 590 8.24 -12.49 2.47
N ASP A 591 8.23 -13.49 1.57
CA ASP A 591 9.09 -13.50 0.39
C ASP A 591 8.60 -12.53 -0.68
N ILE A 592 9.54 -11.97 -1.42
CA ILE A 592 9.30 -10.98 -2.48
C ILE A 592 10.08 -11.40 -3.73
N TYR A 593 9.37 -11.56 -4.84
CA TYR A 593 10.00 -11.66 -6.16
C TYR A 593 10.35 -10.27 -6.66
N SER A 594 11.61 -10.05 -7.00
CA SER A 594 12.13 -8.76 -7.45
C SER A 594 12.53 -8.76 -8.91
N VAL A 595 11.79 -7.99 -9.70
CA VAL A 595 12.12 -7.70 -11.09
C VAL A 595 13.40 -6.86 -11.19
N THR A 596 13.63 -5.96 -10.23
CA THR A 596 14.88 -5.20 -10.14
C THR A 596 16.09 -6.11 -9.92
N GLN A 597 15.96 -7.11 -9.04
CA GLN A 597 17.04 -8.09 -8.80
C GLN A 597 17.25 -9.00 -10.02
N ALA A 598 16.16 -9.47 -10.65
CA ALA A 598 16.21 -10.32 -11.82
C ALA A 598 16.95 -9.64 -12.98
N PHE A 599 16.46 -8.52 -13.45
CA PHE A 599 17.04 -7.83 -14.60
C PHE A 599 18.34 -7.12 -14.28
N GLY A 600 18.50 -6.55 -13.09
CA GLY A 600 19.76 -5.92 -12.69
C GLY A 600 20.91 -6.92 -12.54
N SER A 601 20.62 -8.18 -12.22
CA SER A 601 21.62 -9.27 -12.25
C SER A 601 21.90 -9.72 -13.68
N GLN A 602 20.86 -9.96 -14.48
CA GLN A 602 20.97 -10.37 -15.87
C GLN A 602 21.82 -9.40 -16.68
N THR A 603 21.63 -8.10 -16.50
CA THR A 603 22.38 -7.06 -17.22
C THR A 603 23.73 -6.73 -16.61
N GLY A 604 24.10 -7.37 -15.50
CA GLY A 604 25.38 -7.17 -14.82
C GLY A 604 25.54 -5.83 -14.11
N ILE A 605 24.46 -5.07 -13.87
CA ILE A 605 24.54 -3.76 -13.21
C ILE A 605 24.65 -3.87 -11.69
N LEU A 606 24.14 -4.93 -11.09
CA LEU A 606 24.21 -5.14 -9.65
C LEU A 606 25.60 -5.57 -9.20
N LYS A 607 26.02 -5.11 -8.02
CA LYS A 607 27.35 -5.28 -7.48
C LYS A 607 27.80 -6.74 -7.41
N HIS A 608 26.92 -7.66 -6.98
CA HIS A 608 27.25 -9.07 -6.80
C HIS A 608 27.68 -9.77 -8.11
N THR A 609 27.34 -9.21 -9.28
CA THR A 609 27.75 -9.75 -10.59
C THR A 609 29.21 -9.44 -10.93
N ALA A 610 29.89 -8.61 -10.11
CA ALA A 610 31.25 -8.16 -10.32
C ALA A 610 32.11 -8.31 -9.05
N GLU A 611 31.66 -9.09 -8.06
CA GLU A 611 32.43 -9.34 -6.84
C GLU A 611 33.50 -10.39 -7.08
N GLY A 612 34.68 -10.18 -6.46
CA GLY A 612 35.82 -11.07 -6.66
C GLY A 612 36.30 -11.07 -8.09
N ASP A 613 36.55 -12.27 -8.61
CA ASP A 613 37.07 -12.57 -9.95
C ASP A 613 36.06 -13.29 -10.86
N LEU A 614 34.75 -13.15 -10.54
CA LEU A 614 33.66 -13.84 -11.24
C LEU A 614 33.64 -13.58 -12.75
N ARG A 615 34.01 -12.36 -13.15
CA ARG A 615 34.01 -11.97 -14.59
C ARG A 615 35.25 -12.43 -15.32
N GLU A 616 36.36 -12.59 -14.62
CA GLU A 616 37.66 -13.01 -15.14
C GLU A 616 37.77 -14.54 -15.20
N ASN A 617 37.35 -15.22 -14.10
CA ASN A 617 37.57 -16.67 -13.96
C ASN A 617 36.27 -17.48 -14.10
N GLY A 618 35.13 -16.82 -14.26
CA GLY A 618 33.83 -17.47 -14.32
C GLY A 618 33.19 -17.75 -12.95
N VAL A 619 31.92 -18.13 -12.97
CA VAL A 619 31.12 -18.46 -11.80
C VAL A 619 31.16 -19.95 -11.55
N VAL A 620 31.61 -20.37 -10.36
CA VAL A 620 31.54 -21.74 -9.88
C VAL A 620 30.61 -21.81 -8.66
N LEU A 621 29.41 -22.31 -8.87
CA LEU A 621 28.38 -22.40 -7.82
C LEU A 621 28.86 -23.27 -6.67
N GLY A 622 28.64 -22.77 -5.44
CA GLY A 622 29.08 -23.41 -4.19
C GLY A 622 30.54 -23.18 -3.83
N GLN A 623 31.35 -22.54 -4.72
CA GLN A 623 32.77 -22.27 -4.50
C GLN A 623 33.07 -20.77 -4.43
N ASN A 624 32.90 -20.02 -5.52
CA ASN A 624 33.11 -18.58 -5.54
C ASN A 624 31.83 -17.77 -5.59
N TYR A 625 30.66 -18.45 -5.77
CA TYR A 625 29.34 -17.83 -5.77
C TYR A 625 28.31 -18.75 -5.09
N MET A 626 27.34 -18.19 -4.34
CA MET A 626 26.33 -18.93 -3.55
C MET A 626 26.96 -20.01 -2.65
N THR A 627 28.02 -19.66 -1.93
CA THR A 627 28.86 -20.56 -1.12
C THR A 627 28.14 -21.15 0.09
N ASP A 628 26.95 -20.67 0.41
CA ASP A 628 26.09 -21.17 1.49
C ASP A 628 25.11 -22.27 1.02
N LYS A 629 25.14 -22.65 -0.25
CA LYS A 629 24.35 -23.74 -0.84
C LYS A 629 25.26 -24.82 -1.41
N VAL A 630 24.75 -26.04 -1.50
CA VAL A 630 25.47 -27.19 -2.08
C VAL A 630 24.92 -27.50 -3.45
N PHE A 631 25.80 -27.54 -4.43
CA PHE A 631 25.47 -27.81 -5.84
C PHE A 631 26.16 -29.10 -6.29
N LYS A 632 25.40 -30.03 -6.85
CA LYS A 632 25.92 -31.31 -7.33
C LYS A 632 25.34 -31.70 -8.68
N THR A 633 26.09 -32.41 -9.44
CA THR A 633 25.64 -33.10 -10.65
C THR A 633 24.75 -34.30 -10.30
N ALA A 634 24.09 -34.89 -11.29
CA ALA A 634 23.20 -36.04 -11.10
C ALA A 634 23.92 -37.29 -10.57
N ASP A 635 25.24 -37.43 -10.83
CA ASP A 635 26.09 -38.51 -10.30
C ASP A 635 26.64 -38.21 -8.89
N GLY A 636 26.21 -37.11 -8.26
CA GLY A 636 26.53 -36.75 -6.87
C GLY A 636 27.87 -36.01 -6.70
N LYS A 637 28.55 -35.62 -7.76
CA LYS A 637 29.79 -34.85 -7.67
C LYS A 637 29.49 -33.39 -7.35
N ILE A 638 30.33 -32.77 -6.51
CA ILE A 638 30.28 -31.36 -6.23
C ILE A 638 30.58 -30.59 -7.50
N ASN A 639 29.82 -29.52 -7.75
CA ASN A 639 30.03 -28.66 -8.92
C ASN A 639 31.42 -28.00 -8.88
N ASP A 640 32.20 -28.17 -9.96
CA ASP A 640 33.48 -27.55 -10.18
C ASP A 640 33.59 -26.86 -11.58
N VAL A 641 32.45 -26.77 -12.27
CA VAL A 641 32.38 -26.19 -13.62
C VAL A 641 32.27 -24.66 -13.51
N ALA A 642 33.21 -23.97 -14.14
CA ALA A 642 33.17 -22.51 -14.27
C ALA A 642 32.32 -22.12 -15.49
N VAL A 643 31.31 -21.28 -15.25
CA VAL A 643 30.42 -20.71 -16.27
C VAL A 643 30.81 -19.25 -16.51
N ASN A 644 30.85 -18.79 -17.76
CA ASN A 644 31.03 -17.38 -18.07
C ASN A 644 30.00 -16.52 -17.29
N ALA A 645 30.43 -15.40 -16.73
CA ALA A 645 29.58 -14.59 -15.87
C ALA A 645 28.33 -14.08 -16.60
N GLU A 646 28.44 -13.68 -17.90
CA GLU A 646 27.29 -13.23 -18.68
C GLU A 646 26.26 -14.35 -18.84
N ASP A 647 26.69 -15.55 -19.23
CA ASP A 647 25.83 -16.72 -19.42
C ASP A 647 25.21 -17.17 -18.11
N PHE A 648 25.97 -17.11 -17.01
CA PHE A 648 25.44 -17.46 -15.68
C PHE A 648 24.38 -16.46 -15.18
N PHE A 649 24.68 -15.16 -15.18
CA PHE A 649 23.78 -14.16 -14.65
C PHE A 649 22.53 -13.95 -15.50
N TYR A 650 22.54 -14.33 -16.77
CA TYR A 650 21.34 -14.39 -17.60
C TYR A 650 20.25 -15.25 -16.97
N ASN A 651 20.60 -16.31 -16.22
CA ASN A 651 19.67 -17.21 -15.57
C ASN A 651 18.89 -16.60 -14.40
N TYR A 652 19.28 -15.44 -13.87
CA TYR A 652 18.50 -14.73 -12.84
C TYR A 652 17.09 -14.33 -13.33
N TYR A 653 16.93 -14.07 -14.60
CA TYR A 653 15.62 -13.85 -15.19
C TYR A 653 14.86 -15.18 -15.42
N THR A 654 15.54 -16.23 -15.84
CA THR A 654 14.94 -17.52 -16.20
C THR A 654 14.58 -18.34 -14.97
N ILE A 655 15.48 -18.44 -13.99
CA ILE A 655 15.26 -19.16 -12.72
C ILE A 655 14.72 -18.17 -11.70
N CYS A 656 13.39 -18.01 -11.68
CA CYS A 656 12.73 -16.99 -10.85
C CYS A 656 13.07 -17.09 -9.36
N GLU A 657 13.32 -18.30 -8.82
CA GLU A 657 13.71 -18.52 -7.43
C GLU A 657 15.00 -17.77 -7.05
N MET A 658 15.93 -17.53 -8.02
CA MET A 658 17.15 -16.74 -7.79
C MET A 658 16.85 -15.26 -7.47
N SER A 659 15.70 -14.78 -7.88
CA SER A 659 15.25 -13.39 -7.71
C SER A 659 14.21 -13.20 -6.63
N VAL A 660 13.92 -14.26 -5.85
CA VAL A 660 13.08 -14.18 -4.65
C VAL A 660 13.97 -13.95 -3.44
N PHE A 661 13.61 -12.95 -2.63
CA PHE A 661 14.29 -12.67 -1.39
C PHE A 661 13.34 -12.65 -0.19
N ASP A 662 13.84 -13.03 0.97
CA ASP A 662 13.13 -12.89 2.26
C ASP A 662 12.97 -11.41 2.60
N GLY A 663 11.75 -10.95 2.78
CA GLY A 663 11.38 -9.56 3.04
C GLY A 663 11.62 -9.08 4.46
N SER A 664 12.46 -9.77 5.24
CA SER A 664 12.82 -9.37 6.60
C SER A 664 13.65 -8.09 6.62
N TYR A 665 13.35 -7.23 7.58
CA TYR A 665 14.08 -5.98 7.77
C TYR A 665 14.06 -5.49 9.22
N LEU A 666 15.00 -4.61 9.55
CA LEU A 666 14.99 -3.73 10.72
C LEU A 666 15.19 -2.29 10.26
N LYS A 667 14.27 -1.39 10.63
CA LYS A 667 14.30 0.02 10.26
C LYS A 667 14.29 0.94 11.48
N LEU A 668 15.03 2.04 11.39
CA LEU A 668 14.80 3.21 12.22
C LEU A 668 13.79 4.12 11.49
N ARG A 669 12.50 3.98 11.88
CA ARG A 669 11.38 4.67 11.23
C ARG A 669 11.42 6.16 11.44
N GLU A 670 11.53 6.56 12.68
CA GLU A 670 11.53 7.96 13.06
C GLU A 670 12.37 8.18 14.30
N ALA A 671 12.85 9.42 14.44
CA ALA A 671 13.37 9.94 15.68
C ALA A 671 13.01 11.43 15.77
N HIS A 672 12.77 11.89 16.98
CA HIS A 672 12.52 13.32 17.23
C HIS A 672 13.23 13.80 18.48
N LEU A 673 13.62 15.07 18.45
CA LEU A 673 14.13 15.80 19.60
C LEU A 673 13.33 17.09 19.73
N THR A 674 12.58 17.22 20.83
CA THR A 674 11.69 18.35 21.08
C THR A 674 12.13 19.13 22.29
N TYR A 675 12.16 20.46 22.16
CA TYR A 675 12.30 21.39 23.26
C TYR A 675 11.01 22.17 23.45
N ASN A 676 10.41 22.07 24.63
CA ASN A 676 9.24 22.85 25.03
C ASN A 676 9.70 24.09 25.79
N PHE A 677 9.32 25.25 25.31
CA PHE A 677 9.71 26.51 25.98
C PHE A 677 9.02 26.63 27.35
N PRO A 678 9.78 26.77 28.45
CA PRO A 678 9.19 26.88 29.78
C PRO A 678 8.33 28.15 29.93
N LYS A 679 7.31 28.06 30.77
CA LYS A 679 6.35 29.16 31.02
C LYS A 679 7.04 30.46 31.41
N SER A 680 8.12 30.39 32.20
CA SER A 680 8.91 31.56 32.63
C SER A 680 9.53 32.39 31.49
N ILE A 681 9.78 31.76 30.34
CA ILE A 681 10.21 32.46 29.12
C ILE A 681 9.00 33.03 28.37
N LEU A 682 7.94 32.22 28.24
CA LEU A 682 6.75 32.56 27.44
C LEU A 682 5.93 33.71 28.05
N GLU A 683 5.83 33.77 29.38
CA GLU A 683 5.15 34.87 30.09
C GLU A 683 5.71 36.26 29.78
N LYS A 684 6.99 36.34 29.42
CA LYS A 684 7.61 37.61 28.97
C LYS A 684 7.06 38.10 27.63
N THR A 685 6.50 37.23 26.81
CA THR A 685 5.95 37.58 25.51
C THR A 685 4.53 38.14 25.57
N LYS A 686 3.82 37.97 26.70
CA LYS A 686 2.44 38.37 26.99
C LYS A 686 1.36 37.77 26.07
N CYS A 687 1.73 37.17 24.93
CA CYS A 687 0.80 36.64 23.94
C CYS A 687 0.97 35.15 23.64
N ILE A 688 2.12 34.57 23.93
CA ILE A 688 2.41 33.15 23.64
C ILE A 688 2.13 32.32 24.90
N LYS A 689 1.16 31.38 24.81
CA LYS A 689 0.79 30.45 25.89
C LYS A 689 1.61 29.19 25.91
N ALA A 690 1.96 28.68 24.73
CA ALA A 690 2.82 27.52 24.57
C ALA A 690 3.65 27.62 23.29
N ALA A 691 4.88 27.16 23.33
CA ALA A 691 5.72 27.02 22.16
C ALA A 691 6.63 25.80 22.29
N HIS A 692 6.90 25.14 21.17
CA HIS A 692 7.89 24.07 21.09
C HIS A 692 8.62 24.11 19.75
N VAL A 693 9.84 23.61 19.73
CA VAL A 693 10.61 23.34 18.51
C VAL A 693 11.04 21.88 18.53
N SER A 694 10.87 21.21 17.38
CA SER A 694 11.26 19.80 17.25
C SER A 694 12.11 19.60 16.00
N LEU A 695 13.20 18.86 16.15
CA LEU A 695 13.89 18.22 15.05
C LEU A 695 13.23 16.86 14.85
N VAL A 696 12.85 16.53 13.63
CA VAL A 696 12.15 15.29 13.29
C VAL A 696 12.87 14.63 12.13
N GLY A 697 13.11 13.34 12.24
CA GLY A 697 13.61 12.51 11.14
C GLY A 697 12.66 11.36 10.87
N THR A 698 12.37 11.06 9.60
CA THR A 698 11.53 9.93 9.21
C THR A 698 12.22 9.06 8.16
N ASN A 699 11.97 7.75 8.19
CA ASN A 699 12.66 6.73 7.37
C ASN A 699 14.18 6.86 7.45
N LEU A 700 14.71 7.01 8.68
CA LEU A 700 16.10 7.43 8.92
C LEU A 700 17.13 6.41 8.45
N ALA A 701 16.85 5.13 8.63
CA ALA A 701 17.78 4.08 8.18
C ALA A 701 17.06 2.74 7.99
N LEU A 702 17.41 2.05 6.92
CA LEU A 702 17.25 0.61 6.76
C LEU A 702 18.48 -0.04 7.40
N LEU A 703 18.35 -0.47 8.66
CA LEU A 703 19.49 -0.92 9.47
C LEU A 703 19.95 -2.32 9.09
N TRP A 704 19.01 -3.16 8.66
CA TRP A 704 19.26 -4.53 8.26
C TRP A 704 18.20 -5.03 7.32
N VAL A 705 18.61 -5.87 6.36
CA VAL A 705 17.77 -6.70 5.50
C VAL A 705 18.34 -8.11 5.46
N HIS A 706 17.51 -9.08 5.10
CA HIS A 706 17.97 -10.46 4.93
C HIS A 706 19.02 -10.57 3.81
N LYS A 707 20.00 -11.47 3.95
CA LYS A 707 21.12 -11.65 3.00
C LYS A 707 20.70 -12.03 1.57
N SER A 708 19.54 -12.63 1.38
CA SER A 708 19.00 -12.96 0.05
C SER A 708 18.54 -11.72 -0.73
N ASN A 709 18.35 -10.57 -0.06
CA ASN A 709 18.09 -9.29 -0.68
C ASN A 709 19.43 -8.66 -1.13
N ILE A 710 20.01 -9.20 -2.19
CA ILE A 710 21.34 -8.82 -2.67
C ILE A 710 21.38 -7.41 -3.28
N ALA A 711 20.25 -6.90 -3.74
CA ALA A 711 20.13 -5.54 -4.25
C ALA A 711 19.87 -4.50 -3.16
N HIS A 712 19.74 -4.90 -1.88
CA HIS A 712 19.40 -4.05 -0.73
C HIS A 712 18.16 -3.18 -0.96
N ILE A 713 17.16 -3.75 -1.66
CA ILE A 713 15.87 -3.12 -1.90
C ILE A 713 15.12 -2.99 -0.57
N ASP A 714 14.44 -1.87 -0.37
CA ASP A 714 13.53 -1.74 0.76
C ASP A 714 12.33 -2.68 0.59
N PRO A 715 12.13 -3.68 1.48
CA PRO A 715 11.06 -4.67 1.32
C PRO A 715 9.63 -4.10 1.38
N GLU A 716 9.46 -2.83 1.73
CA GLU A 716 8.17 -2.13 1.67
C GLU A 716 7.92 -1.44 0.33
N SER A 717 8.95 -1.32 -0.51
CA SER A 717 8.83 -0.79 -1.86
C SER A 717 8.27 -1.85 -2.81
N THR A 718 7.05 -2.31 -2.56
CA THR A 718 6.37 -3.31 -3.39
C THR A 718 5.50 -2.63 -4.45
N SER A 719 5.56 -3.12 -5.70
CA SER A 719 4.74 -2.65 -6.82
C SER A 719 4.67 -3.75 -7.88
N THR A 720 3.51 -3.99 -8.43
CA THR A 720 3.31 -4.96 -9.53
C THR A 720 3.72 -4.45 -10.91
N GLY A 721 4.10 -3.19 -11.00
CA GLY A 721 4.44 -2.54 -12.26
C GLY A 721 3.25 -1.83 -12.90
N GLY A 722 3.56 -0.66 -13.47
CA GLY A 722 2.70 0.09 -14.34
C GLY A 722 1.44 0.62 -13.66
N ASP A 723 1.58 1.69 -12.89
CA ASP A 723 0.45 2.59 -12.69
C ASP A 723 0.21 3.36 -14.00
N ASP A 724 -0.17 2.62 -15.05
CA ASP A 724 -0.84 3.24 -16.17
C ASP A 724 -2.08 3.95 -15.59
N PRO A 725 -2.27 5.23 -15.89
CA PRO A 725 -3.45 5.96 -15.44
C PRO A 725 -4.76 5.26 -15.80
N GLU A 726 -4.79 4.53 -16.90
CA GLU A 726 -5.92 3.72 -17.32
C GLU A 726 -6.13 2.54 -16.35
N THR A 727 -5.08 1.80 -16.04
CA THR A 727 -5.14 0.68 -15.09
C THR A 727 -5.49 1.18 -13.70
N ALA A 728 -4.90 2.28 -13.24
CA ALA A 728 -5.26 2.90 -11.97
C ALA A 728 -6.69 3.45 -11.96
N ALA A 729 -7.19 3.93 -13.11
CA ALA A 729 -8.56 4.42 -13.26
C ALA A 729 -9.60 3.30 -13.33
N THR A 730 -9.26 2.16 -13.94
CA THR A 730 -10.19 1.08 -14.26
C THR A 730 -10.00 -0.16 -13.40
N SER A 731 -8.82 -0.38 -12.80
CA SER A 731 -8.59 -1.56 -11.97
C SER A 731 -9.36 -1.46 -10.65
N ARG A 732 -10.41 -2.23 -10.56
CA ARG A 732 -11.17 -2.51 -9.33
C ARG A 732 -10.69 -3.78 -8.65
N GLY A 733 -9.66 -4.38 -9.17
CA GLY A 733 -9.20 -5.69 -8.77
C GLY A 733 -7.92 -5.61 -7.95
N PHE A 734 -7.75 -6.62 -7.17
CA PHE A 734 -6.59 -7.07 -6.42
C PHE A 734 -5.30 -7.15 -7.28
N ASN A 735 -4.84 -6.05 -7.87
CA ASN A 735 -3.44 -5.94 -8.20
C ASN A 735 -2.70 -5.70 -6.88
N SER A 736 -2.71 -6.74 -6.06
CA SER A 736 -1.91 -6.74 -4.87
C SER A 736 -0.45 -6.78 -5.30
N GLY A 737 0.26 -5.66 -5.16
CA GLY A 737 1.72 -5.65 -5.20
C GLY A 737 2.35 -6.50 -4.11
N VAL A 738 1.57 -7.30 -3.40
CA VAL A 738 2.00 -8.18 -2.33
C VAL A 738 2.82 -9.31 -2.92
N GLY A 739 4.09 -9.37 -2.50
CA GLY A 739 5.05 -10.36 -2.97
C GLY A 739 5.80 -9.99 -4.24
N PHE A 740 5.59 -8.79 -4.81
CA PHE A 740 6.28 -8.34 -6.01
C PHE A 740 6.97 -6.98 -5.80
N GLU A 741 8.17 -6.84 -6.32
CA GLU A 741 8.91 -5.59 -6.42
C GLU A 741 9.32 -5.39 -7.88
N SER A 742 9.04 -4.21 -8.40
CA SER A 742 9.33 -3.87 -9.80
C SER A 742 9.73 -2.40 -9.91
N ASN A 743 11.02 -2.10 -9.79
CA ASN A 743 11.57 -0.75 -9.95
C ASN A 743 10.84 0.34 -9.16
N SER A 744 10.49 0.01 -7.94
CA SER A 744 9.81 0.94 -7.05
C SER A 744 10.78 2.00 -6.53
N TYR A 745 10.30 3.24 -6.42
CA TYR A 745 11.11 4.30 -5.80
C TYR A 745 11.37 3.98 -4.33
N PRO A 746 12.62 4.07 -3.87
CA PRO A 746 12.93 3.83 -2.47
C PRO A 746 12.28 4.91 -1.57
N PRO A 747 11.85 4.54 -0.35
CA PRO A 747 11.35 5.51 0.61
C PRO A 747 12.38 6.60 0.90
N SER A 748 11.94 7.85 0.89
CA SER A 748 12.83 8.99 1.13
C SER A 748 13.13 9.15 2.61
N ARG A 749 14.42 9.26 2.95
CA ARG A 749 14.85 9.75 4.27
C ARG A 749 14.55 11.24 4.37
N SER A 750 13.91 11.69 5.45
CA SER A 750 13.64 13.10 5.66
C SER A 750 14.10 13.61 7.01
N PHE A 751 14.53 14.88 7.02
CA PHE A 751 14.85 15.65 8.22
C PHE A 751 14.06 16.94 8.19
N GLY A 752 13.43 17.27 9.30
CA GLY A 752 12.56 18.44 9.37
C GLY A 752 12.70 19.20 10.67
N LEU A 753 12.35 20.49 10.60
CA LEU A 753 12.18 21.35 11.75
C LEU A 753 10.69 21.69 11.89
N LYS A 754 10.12 21.41 13.05
CA LYS A 754 8.74 21.75 13.38
C LYS A 754 8.72 22.83 14.46
N LEU A 755 8.00 23.91 14.22
CA LEU A 755 7.73 24.96 15.19
C LEU A 755 6.23 25.00 15.47
N GLY A 756 5.84 24.87 16.75
CA GLY A 756 4.46 25.03 17.19
C GLY A 756 4.36 26.20 18.16
N VAL A 757 3.39 27.10 17.94
CA VAL A 757 3.13 28.26 18.80
C VAL A 757 1.63 28.34 19.06
N THR A 758 1.26 28.54 20.34
CA THR A 758 -0.13 28.76 20.78
C THR A 758 -0.19 30.15 21.43
N PHE A 759 -1.14 30.95 20.97
CA PHE A 759 -1.38 32.32 21.44
C PHE A 759 -2.54 32.40 22.41
#